data_6bd057c1dfdfcdb769e353a64e58a535
#
_entry.id   6bd057c1dfdfcdb769e353a64e58a535
#
_cell.length_a   1.000
_cell.length_b   1.000
_cell.length_c   1.000
_cell.angle_alpha   90.00
_cell.angle_beta   90.00
_cell.angle_gamma   90.00
#
_symmetry.space_group_name_H-M   'P 1'
#
loop_
_entity.id
_entity.type
_entity.pdbx_description
1 polymer ?
#
loop_
_entity_poly.entity_id
_entity_poly.type
_entity_poly.pdbx_seq_one_letter_code
_entity_poly.pdbx_strand_id
1 'polypeptide(L)'
;AWADGGVDLGQVVVTDTGSPVSRLRVPDNTVRVDAATLSLIDATHPAQIFGSVPGAYISINGGQESLISLRSPLLTGVGACGAFLLLEDGLPIQPAGFCDDNALFWLDTEQANAVEVIRGPGSVLYGGNALHGIVNVFTLPPDLEPPERLSLEHGSHDYSRVKASLGYWDGERGFRASANAAHDGGFRADSGYDQQKLTLRYDSAADAMSQETLLAATNLNQKTAGYVYGQDAYQDESQRDSNPTPGAFRDTQSWLLAQRWQLSLAGGDELDINPYLRRNSMGFTEHYIPAEPIQTDAQNSVGVELALRSRLSADMSIIYGLDTEYTHGWLTEFQPSPLTTSTPMQDAIRPQGLHYDYGADSRTVAGYVNLMQQWSSTWFFNGGLRLERVQYSYVNRMLTGDTRADGTPCGFGGCLFNRPADRRDEFVNLLPKLGVSWLAAPGETFYANIGRGARAPQTQELYELQSQQTVADLHSETLDNFEFGWRGRGASFDWDMDVYYMLKDHFIFRDANGFNVSDGRTRHRGLEFSLDWAMDAHWSLLMAGSYAVHSYAFAADLPQGAVIIYGDDVKYAPRSQGSVALCWQPDGATRLELQYLHQGGYWLDESNQHRYGGQDLMDFYGQRELGDGYTLSLRLVNLMDTAYAEHADYNLGRYRYFPGDGREVFLGLEKDW
;
A
#
# COMPACT_ATOMS: atom_id res chain seq x y z
N ALA A 1 -9.37 -21.96 -22.05
CA ALA A 1 -10.67 -21.53 -22.52
C ALA A 1 -11.09 -20.34 -21.65
N TRP A 2 -10.97 -19.16 -22.18
CA TRP A 2 -11.46 -17.91 -21.58
C TRP A 2 -13.00 -17.95 -21.62
N ALA A 3 -13.61 -18.59 -20.67
CA ALA A 3 -15.04 -18.47 -20.43
C ALA A 3 -15.20 -17.46 -19.30
N ASP A 4 -15.92 -16.39 -19.60
CA ASP A 4 -16.34 -15.30 -18.74
C ASP A 4 -15.24 -14.35 -18.25
N GLY A 5 -14.84 -13.41 -19.13
CA GLY A 5 -13.97 -12.27 -18.81
C GLY A 5 -14.68 -11.09 -18.14
N GLY A 6 -15.78 -11.30 -17.45
CA GLY A 6 -16.37 -10.35 -16.52
C GLY A 6 -15.84 -10.65 -15.12
N VAL A 7 -15.45 -9.64 -14.37
CA VAL A 7 -15.16 -9.80 -12.93
C VAL A 7 -16.44 -10.33 -12.29
N ASP A 8 -16.48 -11.62 -11.94
CA ASP A 8 -17.63 -12.23 -11.29
C ASP A 8 -17.74 -11.72 -9.85
N LEU A 9 -18.30 -10.51 -9.67
CA LEU A 9 -18.49 -9.88 -8.35
C LEU A 9 -19.32 -10.73 -7.38
N GLY A 10 -20.10 -11.69 -7.89
CA GLY A 10 -20.91 -12.60 -7.05
C GLY A 10 -20.17 -13.86 -6.58
N GLN A 11 -19.08 -14.24 -7.26
CA GLN A 11 -18.14 -15.29 -6.84
C GLN A 11 -16.86 -14.73 -6.21
N VAL A 12 -16.73 -13.39 -6.12
CA VAL A 12 -15.60 -12.80 -5.42
C VAL A 12 -15.65 -13.24 -3.96
N VAL A 13 -14.74 -14.10 -3.64
CA VAL A 13 -14.49 -14.63 -2.32
C VAL A 13 -13.57 -13.63 -1.64
N VAL A 14 -14.06 -12.99 -0.59
CA VAL A 14 -13.28 -12.06 0.22
C VAL A 14 -12.78 -12.76 1.48
N THR A 15 -11.55 -12.45 1.86
CA THR A 15 -10.91 -13.03 3.04
C THR A 15 -11.03 -12.17 4.28
N ASP A 16 -11.60 -10.95 4.17
CA ASP A 16 -11.79 -10.01 5.29
C ASP A 16 -12.58 -10.60 6.48
N THR A 17 -13.35 -11.65 6.26
CA THR A 17 -14.05 -12.39 7.31
C THR A 17 -13.25 -13.56 7.88
N GLY A 18 -12.00 -13.74 7.46
CA GLY A 18 -11.14 -14.87 7.84
C GLY A 18 -11.55 -16.21 7.23
N SER A 19 -12.56 -16.24 6.36
CA SER A 19 -13.00 -17.41 5.58
C SER A 19 -13.51 -16.92 4.22
N PRO A 20 -13.37 -17.74 3.17
CA PRO A 20 -13.92 -17.43 1.87
C PRO A 20 -15.44 -17.24 1.92
N VAL A 21 -15.94 -16.03 1.75
CA VAL A 21 -17.38 -15.70 1.76
C VAL A 21 -17.74 -14.89 0.53
N SER A 22 -18.94 -15.11 -0.01
CA SER A 22 -19.46 -14.30 -1.10
C SER A 22 -19.53 -12.82 -0.69
N ARG A 23 -19.00 -11.94 -1.53
CA ARG A 23 -19.02 -10.49 -1.33
C ARG A 23 -20.42 -9.94 -1.04
N LEU A 24 -21.48 -10.56 -1.58
CA LEU A 24 -22.88 -10.15 -1.32
C LEU A 24 -23.32 -10.33 0.15
N ARG A 25 -22.59 -11.11 0.95
CA ARG A 25 -22.91 -11.37 2.36
C ARG A 25 -22.03 -10.61 3.34
N VAL A 26 -20.96 -9.97 2.85
CA VAL A 26 -19.98 -9.27 3.69
C VAL A 26 -20.33 -7.79 3.74
N PRO A 27 -20.43 -7.17 4.93
CA PRO A 27 -20.75 -5.74 5.05
C PRO A 27 -19.50 -4.84 4.91
N ASP A 28 -18.52 -5.25 4.11
CA ASP A 28 -17.25 -4.55 3.91
C ASP A 28 -17.03 -4.19 2.45
N ASN A 29 -16.24 -3.15 2.21
CA ASN A 29 -15.94 -2.66 0.88
C ASN A 29 -14.60 -3.21 0.41
N THR A 30 -14.66 -4.33 -0.30
CA THR A 30 -13.49 -5.04 -0.83
C THR A 30 -13.56 -5.10 -2.35
N VAL A 31 -12.45 -4.80 -3.00
CA VAL A 31 -12.22 -5.02 -4.43
C VAL A 31 -11.16 -6.10 -4.59
N ARG A 32 -11.38 -7.02 -5.51
CA ARG A 32 -10.41 -8.05 -5.90
C ARG A 32 -10.06 -7.87 -7.38
N VAL A 33 -8.78 -7.64 -7.65
CA VAL A 33 -8.21 -7.69 -9.00
C VAL A 33 -7.72 -9.11 -9.22
N ASP A 34 -8.31 -9.81 -10.17
CA ASP A 34 -8.03 -11.21 -10.45
C ASP A 34 -6.79 -11.43 -11.34
N ALA A 35 -6.35 -12.69 -11.44
CA ALA A 35 -5.17 -13.07 -12.23
C ALA A 35 -5.30 -12.72 -13.72
N ALA A 36 -6.51 -12.78 -14.30
CA ALA A 36 -6.73 -12.46 -15.71
C ALA A 36 -6.55 -10.96 -15.99
N THR A 37 -7.02 -10.12 -15.09
CA THR A 37 -6.81 -8.66 -15.15
C THR A 37 -5.34 -8.31 -14.89
N LEU A 38 -4.70 -8.93 -13.88
CA LEU A 38 -3.28 -8.75 -13.60
C LEU A 38 -2.39 -9.14 -14.79
N SER A 39 -2.72 -10.26 -15.46
CA SER A 39 -2.02 -10.71 -16.66
C SER A 39 -2.20 -9.77 -17.86
N LEU A 40 -3.38 -9.16 -18.03
CA LEU A 40 -3.64 -8.21 -19.13
C LEU A 40 -2.88 -6.90 -18.93
N ILE A 41 -2.97 -6.33 -17.70
CA ILE A 41 -2.25 -5.10 -17.32
C ILE A 41 -0.74 -5.37 -17.36
N ASP A 42 -0.30 -6.53 -16.90
CA ASP A 42 1.10 -6.99 -16.81
C ASP A 42 2.04 -5.89 -16.27
N ALA A 43 1.62 -5.28 -15.17
CA ALA A 43 2.13 -4.04 -14.62
C ALA A 43 3.66 -4.02 -14.49
N THR A 44 4.30 -2.92 -14.87
CA THR A 44 5.72 -2.62 -14.57
C THR A 44 5.86 -1.96 -13.19
N HIS A 45 4.78 -1.33 -12.72
CA HIS A 45 4.70 -0.70 -11.40
C HIS A 45 3.34 -1.01 -10.75
N PRO A 46 3.26 -1.30 -9.45
CA PRO A 46 2.00 -1.62 -8.77
C PRO A 46 0.89 -0.56 -8.95
N ALA A 47 1.23 0.71 -9.15
CA ALA A 47 0.26 1.80 -9.37
C ALA A 47 -0.71 1.51 -10.52
N GLN A 48 -0.28 0.83 -11.57
CA GLN A 48 -1.11 0.50 -12.74
C GLN A 48 -2.27 -0.44 -12.38
N ILE A 49 -2.09 -1.31 -11.38
CA ILE A 49 -3.13 -2.23 -10.89
C ILE A 49 -4.27 -1.46 -10.20
N PHE A 50 -3.93 -0.39 -9.50
CA PHE A 50 -4.89 0.36 -8.68
C PHE A 50 -5.76 1.33 -9.47
N GLY A 51 -5.46 1.59 -10.73
CA GLY A 51 -6.26 2.47 -11.59
C GLY A 51 -7.73 2.05 -11.71
N SER A 52 -8.04 0.76 -11.53
CA SER A 52 -9.40 0.20 -11.53
C SER A 52 -10.06 0.11 -10.16
N VAL A 53 -9.37 0.51 -9.07
CA VAL A 53 -9.89 0.44 -7.69
C VAL A 53 -10.47 1.79 -7.26
N PRO A 54 -11.80 1.91 -7.05
CA PRO A 54 -12.40 3.16 -6.62
C PRO A 54 -11.79 3.67 -5.30
N GLY A 55 -11.51 4.97 -5.21
CA GLY A 55 -10.94 5.60 -4.01
C GLY A 55 -9.48 5.27 -3.72
N ALA A 56 -8.80 4.54 -4.62
CA ALA A 56 -7.38 4.24 -4.54
C ALA A 56 -6.59 5.05 -5.57
N TYR A 57 -5.46 5.59 -5.13
CA TYR A 57 -4.47 6.22 -5.99
C TYR A 57 -3.07 5.92 -5.46
N ILE A 58 -2.15 5.62 -6.35
CA ILE A 58 -0.74 5.44 -6.02
C ILE A 58 0.06 6.41 -6.87
N SER A 59 0.82 7.27 -6.19
CA SER A 59 1.75 8.20 -6.80
C SER A 59 3.12 7.55 -6.91
N ILE A 60 3.75 7.65 -8.04
CA ILE A 60 5.11 7.17 -8.30
C ILE A 60 6.08 8.32 -8.03
N ASN A 61 7.10 8.08 -7.21
CA ASN A 61 8.12 9.09 -6.92
C ASN A 61 9.41 8.89 -7.74
N GLY A 62 9.45 7.86 -8.55
CA GLY A 62 10.55 7.44 -9.41
C GLY A 62 10.84 5.95 -9.29
N GLY A 63 11.07 5.27 -10.42
CA GLY A 63 11.29 3.83 -10.46
C GLY A 63 10.18 3.03 -9.79
N GLN A 64 10.49 2.28 -8.73
CA GLN A 64 9.53 1.47 -7.98
C GLN A 64 8.99 2.15 -6.70
N GLU A 65 9.37 3.40 -6.44
CA GLU A 65 8.85 4.13 -5.27
C GLU A 65 7.37 4.47 -5.44
N SER A 66 6.60 4.29 -4.39
CA SER A 66 5.14 4.47 -4.42
C SER A 66 4.62 5.06 -3.11
N LEU A 67 3.73 6.04 -3.22
CA LEU A 67 2.97 6.57 -2.09
C LEU A 67 1.49 6.24 -2.29
N ILE A 68 0.87 5.68 -1.26
CA ILE A 68 -0.51 5.18 -1.32
C ILE A 68 -1.49 6.24 -0.84
N SER A 69 -2.62 6.35 -1.54
CA SER A 69 -3.85 7.01 -1.10
C SER A 69 -5.00 6.01 -1.25
N LEU A 70 -5.72 5.76 -0.18
CA LEU A 70 -6.91 4.90 -0.15
C LEU A 70 -7.91 5.51 0.81
N ARG A 71 -8.96 6.16 0.29
CA ARG A 71 -9.89 6.99 1.09
C ARG A 71 -9.18 8.03 1.97
N SER A 72 -8.03 8.48 1.53
CA SER A 72 -7.14 9.40 2.25
C SER A 72 -6.54 10.42 1.30
N PRO A 73 -5.96 11.52 1.79
CA PRO A 73 -4.93 12.23 1.05
C PRO A 73 -3.78 11.30 0.70
N LEU A 74 -2.97 11.66 -0.28
CA LEU A 74 -1.67 11.01 -0.46
C LEU A 74 -0.82 11.31 0.79
N LEU A 75 -0.50 10.27 1.54
CA LEU A 75 0.29 10.38 2.75
C LEU A 75 1.77 10.22 2.39
N THR A 76 2.60 11.07 2.99
CA THR A 76 4.03 11.13 2.72
C THR A 76 4.85 10.95 3.98
N GLY A 77 6.03 10.35 3.85
CA GLY A 77 6.96 10.12 4.94
C GLY A 77 6.38 9.22 6.02
N VAL A 78 6.88 9.36 7.24
CA VAL A 78 6.54 8.48 8.37
C VAL A 78 5.05 8.41 8.66
N GLY A 79 4.28 9.47 8.34
CA GLY A 79 2.83 9.51 8.50
C GLY A 79 2.04 8.56 7.58
N ALA A 80 2.67 8.08 6.49
CA ALA A 80 2.07 7.07 5.60
C ALA A 80 2.09 5.66 6.23
N CYS A 81 3.09 5.39 7.06
CA CYS A 81 3.28 4.08 7.65
C CYS A 81 2.24 3.79 8.73
N GLY A 82 1.68 2.58 8.68
CA GLY A 82 0.57 2.21 9.54
C GLY A 82 -0.79 2.81 9.13
N ALA A 83 -0.82 3.65 8.08
CA ALA A 83 -2.08 4.08 7.48
C ALA A 83 -2.67 3.00 6.58
N PHE A 84 -1.82 2.20 5.94
CA PHE A 84 -2.17 1.08 5.07
C PHE A 84 -1.44 -0.16 5.52
N LEU A 85 -2.18 -1.27 5.64
CA LEU A 85 -1.60 -2.57 5.95
C LEU A 85 -1.35 -3.33 4.64
N LEU A 86 -0.10 -3.69 4.40
CA LEU A 86 0.33 -4.44 3.23
C LEU A 86 0.58 -5.89 3.62
N LEU A 87 -0.07 -6.81 2.91
CA LEU A 87 -0.08 -8.23 3.25
C LEU A 87 0.36 -9.08 2.06
N GLU A 88 1.02 -10.19 2.35
CA GLU A 88 1.25 -11.29 1.42
C GLU A 88 0.59 -12.55 2.00
N ASP A 89 -0.36 -13.13 1.27
CA ASP A 89 -1.22 -14.23 1.74
C ASP A 89 -1.78 -14.00 3.15
N GLY A 90 -2.17 -12.75 3.48
CA GLY A 90 -2.74 -12.37 4.76
C GLY A 90 -1.74 -12.04 5.87
N LEU A 91 -0.43 -12.16 5.65
CA LEU A 91 0.61 -11.85 6.63
C LEU A 91 1.22 -10.47 6.38
N PRO A 92 1.41 -9.64 7.43
CA PRO A 92 2.00 -8.31 7.28
C PRO A 92 3.46 -8.38 6.76
N ILE A 93 3.77 -7.57 5.74
CA ILE A 93 5.14 -7.46 5.21
C ILE A 93 6.00 -6.47 5.97
N GLN A 94 5.41 -5.67 6.87
CA GLN A 94 6.11 -4.70 7.73
C GLN A 94 5.71 -4.87 9.19
N PRO A 95 6.64 -4.68 10.16
CA PRO A 95 6.32 -4.70 11.56
C PRO A 95 5.69 -3.38 12.03
N ALA A 96 4.94 -3.46 13.14
CA ALA A 96 4.44 -2.25 13.81
C ALA A 96 5.59 -1.39 14.34
N GLY A 97 5.53 -0.09 14.06
CA GLY A 97 6.49 0.90 14.55
C GLY A 97 7.67 1.18 13.64
N PHE A 98 7.88 0.39 12.60
CA PHE A 98 8.94 0.61 11.62
C PHE A 98 8.34 0.91 10.25
N CYS A 99 8.85 1.93 9.63
CA CYS A 99 8.26 2.50 8.44
C CYS A 99 9.12 2.34 7.21
N ASP A 100 8.50 1.83 6.15
CA ASP A 100 8.81 2.21 4.78
C ASP A 100 7.50 2.55 4.08
N ASP A 101 7.31 3.79 3.66
CA ASP A 101 6.11 4.28 2.98
C ASP A 101 6.01 3.76 1.53
N ASN A 102 7.09 3.22 0.98
CA ASN A 102 7.18 2.68 -0.38
C ASN A 102 7.07 1.15 -0.45
N ALA A 103 6.74 0.46 0.63
CA ALA A 103 6.85 -1.00 0.76
C ALA A 103 6.05 -1.84 -0.26
N LEU A 104 5.22 -1.26 -1.12
CA LEU A 104 4.54 -1.99 -2.21
C LEU A 104 5.52 -2.73 -3.12
N PHE A 105 6.75 -2.24 -3.31
CA PHE A 105 7.76 -2.90 -4.15
C PHE A 105 8.25 -4.25 -3.58
N TRP A 106 7.98 -4.55 -2.30
CA TRP A 106 8.31 -5.85 -1.71
C TRP A 106 7.34 -6.97 -2.12
N LEU A 107 6.09 -6.62 -2.49
CA LEU A 107 5.08 -7.58 -2.90
C LEU A 107 5.28 -8.02 -4.35
N ASP A 108 5.13 -9.32 -4.64
CA ASP A 108 5.20 -9.84 -6.01
C ASP A 108 3.84 -9.71 -6.71
N THR A 109 3.51 -8.48 -7.10
CA THR A 109 2.27 -8.19 -7.83
C THR A 109 2.30 -8.65 -9.29
N GLU A 110 3.48 -8.86 -9.84
CA GLU A 110 3.72 -9.26 -11.23
C GLU A 110 3.39 -10.74 -11.50
N GLN A 111 3.39 -11.55 -10.45
CA GLN A 111 3.04 -12.97 -10.49
C GLN A 111 2.03 -13.33 -9.38
N ALA A 112 1.12 -12.41 -9.08
CA ALA A 112 0.06 -12.65 -8.11
C ALA A 112 -1.12 -13.42 -8.71
N ASN A 113 -1.76 -14.26 -7.90
CA ASN A 113 -3.05 -14.88 -8.20
C ASN A 113 -4.21 -13.89 -8.10
N ALA A 114 -4.09 -12.92 -7.20
CA ALA A 114 -5.02 -11.82 -7.04
C ALA A 114 -4.42 -10.73 -6.15
N VAL A 115 -4.96 -9.51 -6.28
CA VAL A 115 -4.75 -8.42 -5.32
C VAL A 115 -6.10 -8.04 -4.73
N GLU A 116 -6.22 -8.10 -3.41
CA GLU A 116 -7.42 -7.70 -2.70
C GLU A 116 -7.19 -6.39 -1.97
N VAL A 117 -8.10 -5.42 -2.18
CA VAL A 117 -8.02 -4.09 -1.56
C VAL A 117 -9.27 -3.87 -0.71
N ILE A 118 -9.07 -3.79 0.61
CA ILE A 118 -10.11 -3.46 1.58
C ILE A 118 -10.02 -1.98 1.88
N ARG A 119 -11.11 -1.24 1.66
CA ARG A 119 -11.18 0.22 1.79
C ARG A 119 -11.80 0.62 3.12
N GLY A 120 -11.15 1.55 3.82
CA GLY A 120 -11.48 1.95 5.19
C GLY A 120 -10.77 1.10 6.25
N PRO A 121 -11.05 1.31 7.54
CA PRO A 121 -10.37 0.59 8.63
C PRO A 121 -10.48 -0.92 8.44
N GLY A 122 -9.36 -1.61 8.61
CA GLY A 122 -9.29 -3.06 8.50
C GLY A 122 -10.23 -3.77 9.48
N SER A 123 -10.45 -5.06 9.24
CA SER A 123 -11.22 -5.87 10.15
C SER A 123 -10.47 -6.15 11.46
N VAL A 124 -11.19 -6.64 12.46
CA VAL A 124 -10.60 -7.06 13.74
C VAL A 124 -9.56 -8.17 13.58
N LEU A 125 -9.57 -8.86 12.44
CA LEU A 125 -8.65 -9.96 12.13
C LEU A 125 -7.24 -9.44 11.82
N TYR A 126 -7.11 -8.29 11.16
CA TYR A 126 -5.83 -7.75 10.69
C TYR A 126 -5.16 -6.77 11.66
N GLY A 127 -5.94 -6.13 12.55
CA GLY A 127 -5.44 -5.29 13.61
C GLY A 127 -5.08 -3.86 13.24
N GLY A 128 -4.10 -3.32 13.95
CA GLY A 128 -3.57 -1.98 13.76
C GLY A 128 -2.79 -1.82 12.46
N ASN A 129 -2.34 -0.59 12.17
CA ASN A 129 -1.66 -0.21 10.93
C ASN A 129 -2.52 -0.37 9.66
N ALA A 130 -3.86 -0.33 9.80
CA ALA A 130 -4.84 -0.40 8.73
C ALA A 130 -5.88 0.71 8.91
N LEU A 131 -5.43 1.97 9.08
CA LEU A 131 -6.34 3.11 9.29
C LEU A 131 -7.25 3.33 8.08
N HIS A 132 -6.68 3.39 6.89
CA HIS A 132 -7.38 3.74 5.67
C HIS A 132 -7.66 2.55 4.76
N GLY A 133 -6.96 1.43 4.95
CA GLY A 133 -7.22 0.21 4.21
C GLY A 133 -6.11 -0.83 4.27
N ILE A 134 -6.36 -1.89 3.53
CA ILE A 134 -5.48 -3.07 3.42
C ILE A 134 -5.27 -3.39 1.94
N VAL A 135 -4.06 -3.75 1.58
CA VAL A 135 -3.71 -4.37 0.30
C VAL A 135 -3.16 -5.76 0.59
N ASN A 136 -3.81 -6.79 0.09
CA ASN A 136 -3.40 -8.18 0.27
C ASN A 136 -3.10 -8.81 -1.09
N VAL A 137 -1.86 -9.24 -1.30
CA VAL A 137 -1.41 -9.93 -2.51
C VAL A 137 -1.43 -11.43 -2.25
N PHE A 138 -2.12 -12.18 -3.11
CA PHE A 138 -2.19 -13.64 -3.03
C PHE A 138 -1.20 -14.26 -4.00
N THR A 139 -0.36 -15.14 -3.50
CA THR A 139 0.60 -15.88 -4.31
C THR A 139 -0.07 -16.95 -5.17
N LEU A 140 0.60 -17.34 -6.26
CA LEU A 140 0.11 -18.41 -7.14
C LEU A 140 0.11 -19.76 -6.38
N PRO A 141 -1.02 -20.48 -6.31
CA PRO A 141 -1.06 -21.78 -5.66
C PRO A 141 -0.44 -22.89 -6.53
N PRO A 142 0.01 -24.02 -5.94
CA PRO A 142 0.65 -25.12 -6.66
C PRO A 142 -0.24 -25.81 -7.70
N ASP A 143 -1.55 -25.86 -7.47
CA ASP A 143 -2.55 -26.50 -8.33
C ASP A 143 -3.04 -25.64 -9.51
N LEU A 144 -2.52 -24.42 -9.63
CA LEU A 144 -2.91 -23.52 -10.75
C LEU A 144 -2.39 -24.05 -12.08
N GLU A 145 -3.29 -24.12 -13.07
CA GLU A 145 -2.96 -24.46 -14.45
C GLU A 145 -2.77 -23.17 -15.32
N PRO A 146 -1.82 -23.13 -16.23
CA PRO A 146 -0.81 -24.17 -16.52
C PRO A 146 0.27 -24.25 -15.44
N PRO A 147 0.91 -25.43 -15.25
CA PRO A 147 1.90 -25.61 -14.23
C PRO A 147 3.22 -24.89 -14.54
N GLU A 148 3.57 -24.76 -15.81
CA GLU A 148 4.82 -24.14 -16.25
C GLU A 148 4.54 -22.93 -17.14
N ARG A 149 5.22 -21.82 -16.84
CA ARG A 149 5.10 -20.56 -17.58
C ARG A 149 6.44 -19.85 -17.67
N LEU A 150 6.75 -19.30 -18.86
CA LEU A 150 7.87 -18.40 -19.07
C LEU A 150 7.37 -17.20 -19.88
N SER A 151 7.65 -15.99 -19.38
CA SER A 151 7.33 -14.72 -20.03
C SER A 151 8.58 -13.89 -20.21
N LEU A 152 8.72 -13.30 -21.40
CA LEU A 152 9.78 -12.37 -21.76
C LEU A 152 9.15 -11.07 -22.22
N GLU A 153 9.58 -9.95 -21.71
CA GLU A 153 9.10 -8.64 -22.07
C GLU A 153 10.25 -7.67 -22.33
N HIS A 154 10.06 -6.80 -23.32
CA HIS A 154 10.97 -5.71 -23.62
C HIS A 154 10.19 -4.44 -23.98
N GLY A 155 10.70 -3.27 -23.59
CA GLY A 155 9.97 -2.02 -23.75
C GLY A 155 10.84 -0.78 -23.83
N SER A 156 10.18 0.37 -23.73
CA SER A 156 10.80 1.70 -23.68
C SER A 156 11.83 1.79 -22.56
N HIS A 157 12.77 2.74 -22.65
CA HIS A 157 13.77 3.04 -21.64
C HIS A 157 14.68 1.84 -21.26
N ASP A 158 14.99 0.99 -22.26
CA ASP A 158 15.80 -0.24 -22.06
C ASP A 158 15.18 -1.22 -21.06
N TYR A 159 13.84 -1.15 -20.91
CA TYR A 159 13.11 -2.08 -20.05
C TYR A 159 13.21 -3.49 -20.56
N SER A 160 13.49 -4.44 -19.67
CA SER A 160 13.45 -5.88 -19.94
C SER A 160 13.03 -6.65 -18.71
N ARG A 161 12.14 -7.64 -18.86
CA ARG A 161 11.65 -8.48 -17.77
C ARG A 161 11.57 -9.94 -18.20
N VAL A 162 11.94 -10.82 -17.26
CA VAL A 162 11.75 -12.27 -17.37
C VAL A 162 10.93 -12.72 -16.18
N LYS A 163 9.81 -13.41 -16.43
CA LYS A 163 9.01 -14.09 -15.41
C LYS A 163 9.02 -15.60 -15.71
N ALA A 164 9.21 -16.41 -14.68
CA ALA A 164 9.14 -17.86 -14.78
C ALA A 164 8.32 -18.41 -13.61
N SER A 165 7.44 -19.35 -13.87
CA SER A 165 6.69 -20.09 -12.86
C SER A 165 6.70 -21.56 -13.16
N LEU A 166 6.96 -22.39 -12.16
CA LEU A 166 6.96 -23.84 -12.22
C LEU A 166 6.12 -24.40 -11.08
N GLY A 167 5.06 -25.13 -11.40
CA GLY A 167 4.13 -25.74 -10.46
C GLY A 167 4.09 -27.27 -10.61
N TYR A 168 3.76 -27.94 -9.53
CA TYR A 168 3.46 -29.35 -9.49
C TYR A 168 2.40 -29.63 -8.42
N TRP A 169 1.42 -30.44 -8.74
CA TRP A 169 0.36 -30.87 -7.82
C TRP A 169 0.00 -32.33 -8.08
N ASP A 170 -0.02 -33.18 -7.04
CA ASP A 170 -0.36 -34.62 -7.15
C ASP A 170 -1.79 -34.94 -6.65
N GLY A 171 -2.57 -33.94 -6.28
CA GLY A 171 -3.92 -34.06 -5.73
C GLY A 171 -3.98 -33.91 -4.20
N GLU A 172 -2.86 -34.10 -3.50
CA GLU A 172 -2.76 -33.96 -2.03
C GLU A 172 -1.69 -32.94 -1.61
N ARG A 173 -0.64 -32.78 -2.40
CA ARG A 173 0.48 -31.89 -2.12
C ARG A 173 1.14 -31.42 -3.41
N GLY A 174 1.77 -30.28 -3.32
CA GLY A 174 2.50 -29.74 -4.43
C GLY A 174 3.37 -28.55 -4.05
N PHE A 175 4.09 -28.06 -5.03
CA PHE A 175 4.90 -26.85 -4.88
C PHE A 175 4.75 -25.96 -6.10
N ARG A 176 4.99 -24.67 -5.89
CA ARG A 176 5.19 -23.69 -6.96
C ARG A 176 6.40 -22.81 -6.67
N ALA A 177 7.20 -22.58 -7.69
CA ALA A 177 8.29 -21.63 -7.67
C ALA A 177 8.01 -20.57 -8.73
N SER A 178 7.99 -19.30 -8.34
CA SER A 178 7.80 -18.15 -9.23
C SER A 178 8.99 -17.21 -9.09
N ALA A 179 9.56 -16.77 -10.19
CA ALA A 179 10.68 -15.84 -10.21
C ALA A 179 10.43 -14.73 -11.23
N ASN A 180 10.74 -13.50 -10.83
CA ASN A 180 10.67 -12.30 -11.65
C ASN A 180 12.00 -11.57 -11.59
N ALA A 181 12.55 -11.14 -12.75
CA ALA A 181 13.72 -10.29 -12.83
C ALA A 181 13.45 -9.20 -13.87
N ALA A 182 13.53 -7.94 -13.44
CA ALA A 182 13.30 -6.77 -14.28
C ALA A 182 14.48 -5.81 -14.21
N HIS A 183 14.77 -5.20 -15.35
CA HIS A 183 15.71 -4.10 -15.54
C HIS A 183 14.98 -2.95 -16.22
N ASP A 184 15.22 -1.72 -15.78
CA ASP A 184 14.72 -0.48 -16.37
C ASP A 184 15.87 0.53 -16.41
N GLY A 185 16.16 1.08 -17.59
CA GLY A 185 17.19 2.11 -17.75
C GLY A 185 16.78 3.50 -17.24
N GLY A 186 15.47 3.68 -16.97
CA GLY A 186 14.88 4.91 -16.45
C GLY A 186 14.53 5.93 -17.52
N PHE A 187 13.38 6.58 -17.34
CA PHE A 187 12.90 7.68 -18.19
C PHE A 187 13.80 8.92 -18.05
N ARG A 188 14.24 9.23 -16.84
CA ARG A 188 15.06 10.42 -16.53
C ARG A 188 16.55 10.07 -16.50
N ALA A 189 17.41 11.08 -16.63
CA ALA A 189 18.85 10.91 -16.56
C ALA A 189 19.27 10.29 -15.21
N ASP A 190 20.16 9.29 -15.23
CA ASP A 190 20.67 8.60 -14.03
C ASP A 190 19.54 8.17 -13.08
N SER A 191 18.52 7.53 -13.65
CA SER A 191 17.42 6.86 -12.95
C SER A 191 17.31 5.41 -13.44
N GLY A 192 16.35 4.66 -12.94
CA GLY A 192 16.16 3.27 -13.35
C GLY A 192 16.42 2.29 -12.23
N TYR A 193 16.14 1.00 -12.45
CA TYR A 193 16.24 -0.01 -11.41
C TYR A 193 16.55 -1.40 -11.95
N ASP A 194 17.09 -2.23 -11.05
CA ASP A 194 17.17 -3.69 -11.16
C ASP A 194 16.37 -4.31 -10.02
N GLN A 195 15.39 -5.15 -10.33
CA GLN A 195 14.54 -5.81 -9.34
C GLN A 195 14.50 -7.32 -9.57
N GLN A 196 14.58 -8.10 -8.50
CA GLN A 196 14.39 -9.54 -8.50
C GLN A 196 13.40 -9.92 -7.41
N LYS A 197 12.45 -10.81 -7.74
CA LYS A 197 11.49 -11.38 -6.81
C LYS A 197 11.47 -12.90 -6.95
N LEU A 198 11.31 -13.59 -5.84
CA LEU A 198 11.22 -15.05 -5.75
C LEU A 198 10.13 -15.42 -4.77
N THR A 199 9.18 -16.24 -5.22
CA THR A 199 8.16 -16.85 -4.38
C THR A 199 8.26 -18.36 -4.48
N LEU A 200 8.39 -19.04 -3.33
CA LEU A 200 8.35 -20.49 -3.23
C LEU A 200 7.18 -20.86 -2.32
N ARG A 201 6.26 -21.68 -2.82
CA ARG A 201 5.08 -22.13 -2.09
C ARG A 201 4.99 -23.64 -2.12
N TYR A 202 4.71 -24.25 -0.97
CA TYR A 202 4.40 -25.68 -0.82
C TYR A 202 3.10 -25.84 -0.07
N ASP A 203 2.14 -26.51 -0.67
CA ASP A 203 0.84 -26.81 -0.08
C ASP A 203 0.69 -28.32 0.10
N SER A 204 0.06 -28.73 1.18
CA SER A 204 -0.40 -30.11 1.36
C SER A 204 -1.73 -30.14 2.09
N ALA A 205 -2.60 -31.08 1.70
CA ALA A 205 -3.90 -31.30 2.31
C ALA A 205 -4.07 -32.77 2.67
N ALA A 206 -4.43 -33.02 3.92
CA ALA A 206 -4.82 -34.31 4.43
C ALA A 206 -6.14 -34.16 5.20
N ASP A 207 -6.85 -35.27 5.49
CA ASP A 207 -8.22 -35.23 6.05
C ASP A 207 -8.40 -34.32 7.26
N ALA A 208 -7.42 -34.22 8.14
CA ALA A 208 -7.50 -33.43 9.37
C ALA A 208 -6.58 -32.20 9.42
N MET A 209 -5.72 -32.00 8.42
CA MET A 209 -4.75 -30.91 8.42
C MET A 209 -4.41 -30.47 7.00
N SER A 210 -4.51 -29.18 6.74
CA SER A 210 -3.85 -28.55 5.59
C SER A 210 -2.63 -27.75 6.05
N GLN A 211 -1.68 -27.62 5.17
CA GLN A 211 -0.42 -26.95 5.41
C GLN A 211 -0.05 -26.12 4.18
N GLU A 212 0.39 -24.89 4.43
CA GLU A 212 0.99 -24.00 3.43
C GLU A 212 2.33 -23.51 3.96
N THR A 213 3.38 -23.58 3.15
CA THR A 213 4.69 -22.99 3.45
C THR A 213 5.03 -21.99 2.35
N LEU A 214 5.31 -20.77 2.74
CA LEU A 214 5.63 -19.67 1.84
C LEU A 214 7.03 -19.11 2.15
N LEU A 215 7.84 -18.92 1.12
CA LEU A 215 9.02 -18.06 1.14
C LEU A 215 8.84 -17.02 0.03
N ALA A 216 8.74 -15.76 0.40
CA ALA A 216 8.75 -14.63 -0.52
C ALA A 216 10.03 -13.82 -0.29
N ALA A 217 10.68 -13.38 -1.36
CA ALA A 217 11.90 -12.58 -1.28
C ALA A 217 11.98 -11.57 -2.42
N THR A 218 12.39 -10.35 -2.09
CA THR A 218 12.57 -9.24 -3.04
C THR A 218 13.94 -8.59 -2.83
N ASN A 219 14.60 -8.26 -3.94
CA ASN A 219 15.76 -7.38 -4.00
C ASN A 219 15.49 -6.27 -5.01
N LEU A 220 15.73 -5.02 -4.63
CA LEU A 220 15.61 -3.85 -5.50
C LEU A 220 16.87 -3.00 -5.34
N ASN A 221 17.50 -2.64 -6.46
CA ASN A 221 18.55 -1.66 -6.55
C ASN A 221 18.10 -0.57 -7.51
N GLN A 222 17.96 0.66 -7.04
CA GLN A 222 17.36 1.75 -7.78
C GLN A 222 18.17 3.02 -7.66
N LYS A 223 18.30 3.75 -8.77
CA LYS A 223 18.71 5.14 -8.81
C LYS A 223 17.48 6.03 -8.80
N THR A 224 17.45 7.03 -7.93
CA THR A 224 16.29 7.89 -7.72
C THR A 224 16.54 9.29 -8.23
N ALA A 225 15.78 9.71 -9.24
CA ALA A 225 15.84 11.09 -9.72
C ALA A 225 15.00 12.01 -8.81
N GLY A 226 15.60 13.12 -8.35
CA GLY A 226 14.94 14.08 -7.47
C GLY A 226 13.87 14.95 -8.15
N TYR A 227 13.28 15.86 -7.38
CA TYR A 227 12.27 16.81 -7.87
C TYR A 227 12.83 17.75 -8.94
N VAL A 228 12.03 18.06 -9.95
CA VAL A 228 12.23 19.24 -10.80
C VAL A 228 11.55 20.45 -10.16
N TYR A 229 12.11 21.65 -10.37
CA TYR A 229 11.73 22.85 -9.62
C TYR A 229 11.19 23.96 -10.54
N GLY A 230 10.13 24.62 -10.11
CA GLY A 230 9.49 25.73 -10.80
C GLY A 230 8.03 25.44 -11.09
N GLN A 231 7.24 26.49 -11.30
CA GLN A 231 5.84 26.32 -11.64
C GLN A 231 5.72 25.58 -12.99
N ASP A 232 4.96 24.49 -13.00
CA ASP A 232 4.72 23.63 -14.16
C ASP A 232 6.00 23.07 -14.84
N ALA A 233 7.09 22.92 -14.06
CA ALA A 233 8.39 22.45 -14.57
C ALA A 233 8.33 21.05 -15.22
N TYR A 234 7.36 20.21 -14.85
CA TYR A 234 7.11 18.90 -15.47
C TYR A 234 6.67 18.98 -16.94
N GLN A 235 6.22 20.15 -17.42
CA GLN A 235 5.84 20.38 -18.82
C GLN A 235 7.03 20.80 -19.70
N ASP A 236 8.15 21.21 -19.09
CA ASP A 236 9.38 21.54 -19.79
C ASP A 236 10.20 20.28 -20.01
N GLU A 237 10.30 19.82 -21.25
CA GLU A 237 10.99 18.58 -21.63
C GLU A 237 12.42 18.51 -21.09
N SER A 238 13.15 19.63 -21.14
CA SER A 238 14.54 19.68 -20.67
C SER A 238 14.67 19.51 -19.15
N GLN A 239 13.68 19.94 -18.39
CA GLN A 239 13.62 19.74 -16.95
C GLN A 239 13.03 18.36 -16.60
N ARG A 240 11.96 17.96 -17.29
CA ARG A 240 11.29 16.68 -17.09
C ARG A 240 12.26 15.51 -17.16
N ASP A 241 13.16 15.50 -18.14
CA ASP A 241 14.12 14.43 -18.38
C ASP A 241 15.39 14.56 -17.51
N SER A 242 15.55 15.66 -16.78
CA SER A 242 16.73 15.92 -15.94
C SER A 242 16.68 15.20 -14.60
N ASN A 243 17.85 14.96 -14.01
CA ASN A 243 17.99 14.50 -12.62
C ASN A 243 18.74 15.55 -11.80
N PRO A 244 18.07 16.30 -10.90
CA PRO A 244 18.73 17.28 -10.03
C PRO A 244 19.55 16.66 -8.90
N THR A 245 19.39 15.37 -8.62
CA THR A 245 20.08 14.63 -7.53
C THR A 245 20.80 13.40 -8.08
N PRO A 246 21.77 13.56 -9.02
CA PRO A 246 22.48 12.41 -9.59
C PRO A 246 23.25 11.69 -8.48
N GLY A 247 23.18 10.37 -8.49
CA GLY A 247 23.78 9.50 -7.48
C GLY A 247 22.87 9.19 -6.27
N ALA A 248 21.69 9.79 -6.18
CA ALA A 248 20.70 9.33 -5.20
C ALA A 248 20.21 7.90 -5.53
N PHE A 249 19.99 7.11 -4.51
CA PHE A 249 19.66 5.69 -4.65
C PHE A 249 18.65 5.22 -3.60
N ARG A 250 18.04 4.06 -3.88
CA ARG A 250 17.30 3.25 -2.91
C ARG A 250 17.58 1.77 -3.19
N ASP A 251 18.26 1.14 -2.24
CA ASP A 251 18.56 -0.30 -2.28
C ASP A 251 17.81 -0.97 -1.14
N THR A 252 17.04 -2.01 -1.44
CA THR A 252 16.23 -2.68 -0.42
C THR A 252 16.17 -4.19 -0.65
N GLN A 253 16.08 -4.92 0.44
CA GLN A 253 15.88 -6.36 0.47
C GLN A 253 14.82 -6.72 1.49
N SER A 254 13.91 -7.61 1.11
CA SER A 254 12.89 -8.18 1.98
C SER A 254 12.83 -9.68 1.80
N TRP A 255 12.55 -10.43 2.88
CA TRP A 255 12.09 -11.80 2.82
C TRP A 255 11.10 -12.10 3.95
N LEU A 256 10.13 -12.94 3.62
CA LEU A 256 9.12 -13.52 4.50
C LEU A 256 9.17 -15.03 4.37
N LEU A 257 9.38 -15.74 5.50
CA LEU A 257 9.21 -17.17 5.60
C LEU A 257 8.03 -17.44 6.52
N ALA A 258 6.99 -18.06 6.00
CA ALA A 258 5.77 -18.32 6.73
C ALA A 258 5.34 -19.79 6.63
N GLN A 259 4.68 -20.25 7.67
CA GLN A 259 4.03 -21.55 7.73
C GLN A 259 2.60 -21.36 8.20
N ARG A 260 1.63 -21.92 7.47
CA ARG A 260 0.24 -21.97 7.92
C ARG A 260 -0.16 -23.42 8.12
N TRP A 261 -0.69 -23.72 9.30
CA TRP A 261 -1.35 -24.98 9.57
C TRP A 261 -2.81 -24.73 9.88
N GLN A 262 -3.71 -25.43 9.18
CA GLN A 262 -5.13 -25.45 9.48
C GLN A 262 -5.50 -26.86 9.94
N LEU A 263 -5.94 -26.97 11.17
CA LEU A 263 -6.26 -28.23 11.84
C LEU A 263 -7.76 -28.35 12.03
N SER A 264 -8.38 -29.39 11.45
CA SER A 264 -9.76 -29.72 11.72
C SER A 264 -9.86 -30.45 13.06
N LEU A 265 -10.56 -29.86 14.01
CA LEU A 265 -10.73 -30.40 15.37
C LEU A 265 -12.01 -31.22 15.50
N ALA A 266 -12.07 -32.04 16.56
CA ALA A 266 -13.29 -32.77 16.91
C ALA A 266 -14.44 -31.78 17.18
N GLY A 267 -15.61 -32.03 16.59
CA GLY A 267 -16.77 -31.13 16.73
C GLY A 267 -16.96 -30.15 15.57
N GLY A 268 -16.02 -30.08 14.62
CA GLY A 268 -16.11 -29.22 13.43
C GLY A 268 -15.51 -27.82 13.62
N ASP A 269 -14.75 -27.63 14.69
CA ASP A 269 -13.93 -26.45 14.89
C ASP A 269 -12.64 -26.54 14.04
N GLU A 270 -12.08 -25.39 13.69
CA GLU A 270 -10.82 -25.28 12.93
C GLU A 270 -9.84 -24.40 13.70
N LEU A 271 -8.59 -24.85 13.81
CA LEU A 271 -7.49 -24.11 14.44
C LEU A 271 -6.44 -23.76 13.38
N ASP A 272 -6.25 -22.48 13.17
CA ASP A 272 -5.17 -21.93 12.33
C ASP A 272 -3.99 -21.54 13.21
N ILE A 273 -2.77 -21.89 12.77
CA ILE A 273 -1.50 -21.56 13.44
C ILE A 273 -0.55 -21.06 12.35
N ASN A 274 -0.20 -19.77 12.39
CA ASN A 274 0.60 -19.10 11.35
C ASN A 274 1.88 -18.50 11.94
N PRO A 275 2.95 -19.26 12.22
CA PRO A 275 4.24 -18.70 12.57
C PRO A 275 4.94 -18.13 11.33
N TYR A 276 5.68 -17.04 11.53
CA TYR A 276 6.47 -16.43 10.48
C TYR A 276 7.76 -15.79 10.98
N LEU A 277 8.72 -15.68 10.07
CA LEU A 277 9.96 -14.93 10.19
C LEU A 277 10.03 -13.92 9.04
N ARG A 278 10.43 -12.70 9.34
CA ARG A 278 10.55 -11.63 8.34
C ARG A 278 11.82 -10.81 8.57
N ARG A 279 12.46 -10.40 7.49
CA ARG A 279 13.53 -9.42 7.51
C ARG A 279 13.33 -8.41 6.39
N ASN A 280 13.43 -7.14 6.72
CA ASN A 280 13.50 -6.04 5.78
C ASN A 280 14.78 -5.25 6.06
N SER A 281 15.41 -4.73 5.00
CA SER A 281 16.56 -3.83 5.11
C SER A 281 16.57 -2.87 3.94
N MET A 282 16.92 -1.61 4.19
CA MET A 282 16.94 -0.56 3.21
C MET A 282 18.08 0.41 3.45
N GLY A 283 18.67 0.92 2.38
CA GLY A 283 19.53 2.09 2.37
C GLY A 283 19.09 3.02 1.26
N PHE A 284 18.90 4.30 1.56
CA PHE A 284 18.46 5.26 0.55
C PHE A 284 18.97 6.66 0.84
N THR A 285 19.05 7.47 -0.23
CA THR A 285 19.36 8.90 -0.11
C THR A 285 18.06 9.68 0.10
N GLU A 286 17.99 10.48 1.14
CA GLU A 286 16.88 11.41 1.38
C GLU A 286 17.01 12.65 0.46
N HIS A 287 16.86 12.41 -0.84
CA HIS A 287 17.06 13.42 -1.90
C HIS A 287 16.05 14.59 -1.86
N TYR A 288 15.00 14.49 -1.05
CA TYR A 288 13.94 15.49 -0.89
C TYR A 288 14.28 16.55 0.18
N ILE A 289 15.34 16.36 0.95
CA ILE A 289 15.83 17.33 1.94
C ILE A 289 17.25 17.83 1.59
N PRO A 290 17.60 19.06 2.03
CA PRO A 290 18.95 19.59 1.80
C PRO A 290 20.02 18.71 2.49
N ALA A 291 21.16 18.59 1.85
CA ALA A 291 22.31 17.78 2.26
C ALA A 291 22.21 16.29 1.95
N GLU A 292 21.07 15.81 1.47
CA GLU A 292 20.89 14.46 0.95
C GLU A 292 21.50 13.39 1.87
N PRO A 293 21.09 13.33 3.16
CA PRO A 293 21.61 12.30 4.05
C PRO A 293 21.20 10.91 3.56
N ILE A 294 21.98 9.94 3.96
CA ILE A 294 21.72 8.52 3.67
C ILE A 294 21.15 7.90 4.93
N GLN A 295 19.91 7.41 4.85
CA GLN A 295 19.33 6.54 5.86
C GLN A 295 19.66 5.09 5.54
N THR A 296 19.97 4.32 6.58
CA THR A 296 20.09 2.85 6.49
C THR A 296 19.38 2.24 7.68
N ASP A 297 18.52 1.29 7.44
CA ASP A 297 17.76 0.60 8.47
C ASP A 297 17.57 -0.88 8.15
N ALA A 298 17.27 -1.65 9.20
CA ALA A 298 16.84 -3.04 9.04
C ALA A 298 15.99 -3.48 10.23
N GLN A 299 15.06 -4.42 9.96
CA GLN A 299 14.20 -5.03 10.95
C GLN A 299 14.18 -6.54 10.78
N ASN A 300 14.21 -7.27 11.92
CA ASN A 300 14.06 -8.72 11.97
C ASN A 300 12.88 -9.04 12.89
N SER A 301 11.90 -9.76 12.37
CA SER A 301 10.68 -10.09 13.09
C SER A 301 10.48 -11.59 13.23
N VAL A 302 9.90 -11.98 14.36
CA VAL A 302 9.31 -13.30 14.56
C VAL A 302 7.89 -13.11 15.10
N GLY A 303 6.92 -13.77 14.48
CA GLY A 303 5.53 -13.66 14.88
C GLY A 303 4.79 -14.97 14.77
N VAL A 304 3.64 -15.00 15.42
CA VAL A 304 2.67 -16.10 15.35
C VAL A 304 1.26 -15.52 15.43
N GLU A 305 0.40 -15.93 14.51
CA GLU A 305 -1.02 -15.65 14.54
C GLU A 305 -1.77 -16.97 14.81
N LEU A 306 -2.72 -16.94 15.74
CA LEU A 306 -3.54 -18.06 16.13
C LEU A 306 -5.00 -17.69 15.96
N ALA A 307 -5.79 -18.53 15.29
CA ALA A 307 -7.23 -18.35 15.16
C ALA A 307 -7.97 -19.66 15.37
N LEU A 308 -8.92 -19.68 16.31
CA LEU A 308 -9.85 -20.77 16.51
C LEU A 308 -11.20 -20.37 15.93
N ARG A 309 -11.67 -21.11 14.93
CA ARG A 309 -12.97 -20.94 14.30
C ARG A 309 -13.93 -22.00 14.82
N SER A 310 -15.01 -21.55 15.43
CA SER A 310 -16.03 -22.45 15.99
C SER A 310 -17.38 -22.16 15.35
N ARG A 311 -18.05 -23.24 14.90
CA ARG A 311 -19.42 -23.14 14.41
C ARG A 311 -20.36 -23.39 15.58
N LEU A 312 -20.99 -22.32 16.10
CA LEU A 312 -21.92 -22.41 17.23
C LEU A 312 -23.28 -22.93 16.83
N SER A 313 -23.70 -22.69 15.58
CA SER A 313 -24.93 -23.26 14.98
C SER A 313 -24.79 -23.28 13.45
N ALA A 314 -25.83 -23.73 12.74
CA ALA A 314 -25.85 -23.67 11.27
C ALA A 314 -25.70 -22.24 10.73
N ASP A 315 -26.14 -21.22 11.48
CA ASP A 315 -26.27 -19.86 11.08
C ASP A 315 -25.32 -18.91 11.86
N MET A 316 -24.46 -19.46 12.75
CA MET A 316 -23.59 -18.63 13.59
C MET A 316 -22.21 -19.24 13.75
N SER A 317 -21.19 -18.47 13.41
CA SER A 317 -19.79 -18.81 13.63
C SER A 317 -19.06 -17.70 14.41
N ILE A 318 -18.05 -18.10 15.15
CA ILE A 318 -17.22 -17.21 15.93
C ILE A 318 -15.75 -17.55 15.70
N ILE A 319 -14.91 -16.51 15.62
CA ILE A 319 -13.46 -16.63 15.54
C ILE A 319 -12.86 -15.98 16.77
N TYR A 320 -11.99 -16.68 17.47
CA TYR A 320 -11.14 -16.16 18.54
C TYR A 320 -9.71 -16.16 18.03
N GLY A 321 -8.98 -15.08 18.22
CA GLY A 321 -7.60 -15.02 17.80
C GLY A 321 -6.67 -14.40 18.82
N LEU A 322 -5.40 -14.75 18.68
CA LEU A 322 -4.28 -14.23 19.45
C LEU A 322 -3.09 -14.05 18.51
N ASP A 323 -2.61 -12.82 18.37
CA ASP A 323 -1.44 -12.50 17.56
C ASP A 323 -0.32 -11.98 18.44
N THR A 324 0.90 -12.36 18.13
CA THR A 324 2.09 -11.84 18.80
C THR A 324 3.24 -11.70 17.82
N GLU A 325 3.95 -10.57 17.91
CA GLU A 325 5.15 -10.30 17.13
C GLU A 325 6.21 -9.65 18.00
N TYR A 326 7.46 -10.06 17.82
CA TYR A 326 8.65 -9.37 18.31
C TYR A 326 9.51 -8.97 17.12
N THR A 327 9.92 -7.71 17.11
CA THR A 327 10.80 -7.13 16.09
C THR A 327 11.98 -6.46 16.74
N HIS A 328 13.19 -6.73 16.25
CA HIS A 328 14.39 -5.96 16.55
C HIS A 328 14.77 -5.15 15.32
N GLY A 329 14.80 -3.81 15.47
CA GLY A 329 15.18 -2.89 14.41
C GLY A 329 16.32 -1.96 14.81
N TRP A 330 16.94 -1.38 13.79
CA TRP A 330 17.93 -0.33 13.97
C TRP A 330 17.87 0.65 12.79
N LEU A 331 18.33 1.89 13.03
CA LEU A 331 18.41 2.93 12.02
C LEU A 331 19.65 3.79 12.23
N THR A 332 20.28 4.16 11.13
CA THR A 332 21.33 5.20 11.08
C THR A 332 21.00 6.21 10.00
N GLU A 333 21.24 7.49 10.27
CA GLU A 333 21.19 8.59 9.31
C GLU A 333 22.56 9.26 9.26
N PHE A 334 23.17 9.32 8.09
CA PHE A 334 24.51 9.83 7.87
C PHE A 334 24.53 10.84 6.74
N GLN A 335 25.01 12.06 7.00
CA GLN A 335 25.23 13.07 5.98
C GLN A 335 26.65 12.96 5.42
N PRO A 336 26.84 12.56 4.15
CA PRO A 336 28.18 12.26 3.60
C PRO A 336 29.02 13.50 3.31
N SER A 337 28.39 14.65 3.08
CA SER A 337 29.07 15.90 2.69
C SER A 337 28.61 17.09 3.53
N PRO A 338 29.44 18.13 3.72
CA PRO A 338 28.98 19.37 4.31
C PRO A 338 27.87 19.99 3.44
N LEU A 339 26.82 20.48 4.08
CA LEU A 339 25.85 21.31 3.39
C LEU A 339 26.50 22.67 3.07
N THR A 340 26.37 23.10 1.83
CA THR A 340 26.84 24.40 1.36
C THR A 340 25.70 25.12 0.68
N THR A 341 25.02 26.00 1.42
CA THR A 341 23.96 26.87 0.91
C THR A 341 24.38 28.32 0.96
N SER A 342 23.51 29.22 0.52
CA SER A 342 23.70 30.67 0.72
C SER A 342 23.35 31.12 2.15
N THR A 343 22.94 30.21 3.02
CA THR A 343 22.43 30.48 4.37
C THR A 343 23.33 29.81 5.42
N PRO A 344 24.28 30.55 6.03
CA PRO A 344 25.22 30.02 7.01
C PRO A 344 24.54 29.31 8.21
N MET A 345 23.32 29.71 8.57
CA MET A 345 22.53 29.08 9.60
C MET A 345 22.17 27.64 9.19
N GLN A 346 21.64 27.44 8.00
CA GLN A 346 21.27 26.08 7.52
C GLN A 346 22.50 25.17 7.45
N ASP A 347 23.62 25.69 6.97
CA ASP A 347 24.88 24.92 6.88
C ASP A 347 25.36 24.49 8.27
N ALA A 348 25.23 25.37 9.28
CA ALA A 348 25.69 25.09 10.63
C ALA A 348 24.84 24.08 11.38
N ILE A 349 23.49 24.11 11.21
CA ILE A 349 22.57 23.24 11.96
C ILE A 349 22.39 21.85 11.34
N ARG A 350 22.89 21.63 10.12
CA ARG A 350 22.92 20.34 9.44
C ARG A 350 24.37 19.93 9.15
N PRO A 351 25.10 19.46 10.15
CA PRO A 351 26.51 19.13 9.99
C PRO A 351 26.72 17.84 9.24
N GLN A 352 27.83 17.73 8.52
CA GLN A 352 28.34 16.47 8.01
C GLN A 352 28.54 15.47 9.16
N GLY A 353 28.28 14.19 8.92
CA GLY A 353 28.48 13.09 9.89
C GLY A 353 27.19 12.41 10.27
N LEU A 354 27.25 11.62 11.33
CA LEU A 354 26.15 10.83 11.83
C LEU A 354 25.14 11.70 12.61
N HIS A 355 23.88 11.69 12.18
CA HIS A 355 22.79 12.40 12.83
C HIS A 355 22.04 11.51 13.82
N TYR A 356 21.72 10.27 13.41
CA TYR A 356 21.07 9.27 14.23
C TYR A 356 21.81 7.93 14.14
N ASP A 357 21.87 7.22 15.24
CA ASP A 357 22.18 5.79 15.37
C ASP A 357 21.43 5.27 16.60
N TYR A 358 20.42 4.44 16.36
CA TYR A 358 19.64 3.85 17.43
C TYR A 358 19.18 2.43 17.12
N GLY A 359 18.83 1.70 18.17
CA GLY A 359 18.09 0.45 18.10
C GLY A 359 16.72 0.62 18.71
N ALA A 360 15.73 -0.10 18.19
CA ALA A 360 14.40 -0.17 18.77
C ALA A 360 13.88 -1.61 18.70
N ASP A 361 13.36 -2.10 19.84
CA ASP A 361 12.59 -3.35 19.87
C ASP A 361 11.11 -3.01 19.89
N SER A 362 10.33 -3.68 19.06
CA SER A 362 8.85 -3.64 19.07
C SER A 362 8.29 -4.96 19.56
N ARG A 363 7.25 -4.90 20.40
CA ARG A 363 6.48 -6.07 20.84
C ARG A 363 5.01 -5.77 20.65
N THR A 364 4.35 -6.56 19.82
CA THR A 364 2.90 -6.48 19.59
C THR A 364 2.23 -7.72 20.17
N VAL A 365 1.17 -7.53 20.92
CA VAL A 365 0.28 -8.60 21.38
C VAL A 365 -1.15 -8.14 21.19
N ALA A 366 -1.97 -8.97 20.54
CA ALA A 366 -3.37 -8.66 20.30
C ALA A 366 -4.26 -9.88 20.52
N GLY A 367 -5.42 -9.67 21.12
CA GLY A 367 -6.48 -10.64 21.21
C GLY A 367 -7.73 -10.12 20.55
N TYR A 368 -8.46 -10.99 19.85
CA TYR A 368 -9.68 -10.58 19.15
C TYR A 368 -10.76 -11.65 19.18
N VAL A 369 -12.00 -11.19 18.95
CA VAL A 369 -13.17 -12.02 18.70
C VAL A 369 -13.94 -11.42 17.55
N ASN A 370 -14.39 -12.27 16.61
CA ASN A 370 -15.27 -11.91 15.51
C ASN A 370 -16.45 -12.89 15.40
N LEU A 371 -17.66 -12.37 15.38
CA LEU A 371 -18.91 -13.10 15.29
C LEU A 371 -19.55 -12.88 13.93
N MET A 372 -19.90 -13.94 13.22
CA MET A 372 -20.71 -13.91 12.02
C MET A 372 -22.03 -14.62 12.26
N GLN A 373 -23.14 -13.93 11.98
CA GLN A 373 -24.49 -14.43 12.21
C GLN A 373 -25.35 -14.23 10.96
N GLN A 374 -25.87 -15.31 10.42
CA GLN A 374 -26.97 -15.26 9.47
C GLN A 374 -28.28 -15.29 10.27
N TRP A 375 -28.97 -14.15 10.39
CA TRP A 375 -30.22 -14.06 11.16
C TRP A 375 -31.42 -14.60 10.38
N SER A 376 -31.36 -14.45 9.04
CA SER A 376 -32.37 -15.02 8.14
C SER A 376 -31.72 -15.33 6.79
N SER A 377 -32.46 -15.83 5.82
CA SER A 377 -31.97 -16.01 4.45
C SER A 377 -31.49 -14.72 3.78
N THR A 378 -31.88 -13.55 4.32
CA THR A 378 -31.60 -12.23 3.73
C THR A 378 -30.78 -11.29 4.62
N TRP A 379 -30.60 -11.58 5.91
CA TRP A 379 -29.88 -10.72 6.84
C TRP A 379 -28.62 -11.39 7.39
N PHE A 380 -27.47 -10.73 7.24
CA PHE A 380 -26.17 -11.17 7.70
C PHE A 380 -25.56 -10.10 8.60
N PHE A 381 -25.01 -10.50 9.73
CA PHE A 381 -24.33 -9.63 10.69
C PHE A 381 -22.88 -10.09 10.86
N ASN A 382 -21.99 -9.14 10.96
CA ASN A 382 -20.60 -9.32 11.35
C ASN A 382 -20.31 -8.34 12.49
N GLY A 383 -19.69 -8.81 13.57
CA GLY A 383 -19.31 -7.94 14.68
C GLY A 383 -18.10 -8.47 15.40
N GLY A 384 -17.14 -7.59 15.68
CA GLY A 384 -15.92 -7.99 16.31
C GLY A 384 -15.30 -6.93 17.19
N LEU A 385 -14.35 -7.36 18.01
CA LEU A 385 -13.56 -6.51 18.88
C LEU A 385 -12.13 -7.04 18.95
N ARG A 386 -11.16 -6.14 18.79
CA ARG A 386 -9.74 -6.43 19.00
C ARG A 386 -9.17 -5.48 20.02
N LEU A 387 -8.38 -6.03 20.94
CA LEU A 387 -7.53 -5.28 21.85
C LEU A 387 -6.07 -5.56 21.49
N GLU A 388 -5.34 -4.50 21.17
CA GLU A 388 -3.95 -4.57 20.75
C GLU A 388 -3.07 -3.72 21.63
N ARG A 389 -1.91 -4.24 22.03
CA ARG A 389 -0.86 -3.56 22.76
C ARG A 389 0.42 -3.59 21.95
N VAL A 390 0.97 -2.40 21.69
CA VAL A 390 2.27 -2.20 21.04
C VAL A 390 3.22 -1.55 22.05
N GLN A 391 4.40 -2.11 22.23
CA GLN A 391 5.42 -1.59 23.15
C GLN A 391 6.73 -1.43 22.40
N TYR A 392 7.36 -0.25 22.52
CA TYR A 392 8.70 0.01 22.01
C TYR A 392 9.72 0.13 23.14
N SER A 393 10.94 -0.34 22.88
CA SER A 393 12.12 -0.14 23.73
C SER A 393 13.22 0.46 22.87
N TYR A 394 13.43 1.76 23.01
CA TYR A 394 14.40 2.53 22.26
C TYR A 394 15.74 2.62 23.02
N VAL A 395 16.83 2.44 22.30
CA VAL A 395 18.20 2.58 22.79
C VAL A 395 18.99 3.51 21.86
N ASN A 396 19.33 4.67 22.37
CA ASN A 396 20.20 5.63 21.68
C ASN A 396 21.67 5.16 21.75
N ARG A 397 22.32 5.01 20.60
CA ARG A 397 23.73 4.62 20.53
C ARG A 397 24.69 5.80 20.40
N MET A 398 24.14 7.03 20.47
CA MET A 398 24.87 8.29 20.39
C MET A 398 24.70 9.11 21.66
N LEU A 399 25.31 10.28 21.70
CA LEU A 399 25.05 11.25 22.77
C LEU A 399 23.64 11.81 22.67
N THR A 400 22.92 11.86 23.77
CA THR A 400 21.60 12.49 23.89
C THR A 400 21.68 13.99 23.63
N GLY A 401 20.69 14.55 22.93
CA GLY A 401 20.57 15.97 22.67
C GLY A 401 20.81 16.36 21.20
N ASP A 402 20.90 17.66 20.96
CA ASP A 402 20.98 18.31 19.66
C ASP A 402 22.44 18.73 19.31
N THR A 403 23.38 17.83 19.57
CA THR A 403 24.82 18.05 19.30
C THR A 403 25.30 17.24 18.10
N ARG A 404 26.47 17.55 17.59
CA ARG A 404 27.22 16.69 16.65
C ARG A 404 27.53 15.34 17.31
N ALA A 405 27.96 14.36 16.53
CA ALA A 405 28.30 13.03 17.01
C ALA A 405 29.41 13.03 18.09
N ASP A 406 30.34 13.99 18.05
CA ASP A 406 31.43 14.19 19.01
C ASP A 406 31.02 15.02 20.26
N GLY A 407 29.76 15.43 20.36
CA GLY A 407 29.23 16.24 21.45
C GLY A 407 29.43 17.75 21.29
N THR A 408 30.09 18.21 20.22
CA THR A 408 30.21 19.65 19.97
C THR A 408 28.87 20.25 19.53
N PRO A 409 28.51 21.46 20.01
CA PRO A 409 27.25 22.09 19.61
C PRO A 409 27.29 22.50 18.14
N CYS A 410 26.16 22.42 17.46
CA CYS A 410 25.95 23.15 16.20
C CYS A 410 25.81 24.65 16.47
N GLY A 411 26.08 25.49 15.48
CA GLY A 411 25.80 26.92 15.57
C GLY A 411 24.29 27.20 15.72
N PHE A 412 23.95 28.47 16.03
CA PHE A 412 22.55 28.97 15.99
C PHE A 412 21.55 28.22 16.89
N GLY A 413 21.98 27.73 18.05
CA GLY A 413 21.11 27.17 19.07
C GLY A 413 20.99 25.64 19.08
N GLY A 414 21.82 24.92 18.35
CA GLY A 414 21.86 23.47 18.32
C GLY A 414 21.74 22.90 16.90
N CYS A 415 21.89 21.61 16.76
CA CYS A 415 21.61 20.91 15.50
C CYS A 415 20.11 20.86 15.23
N LEU A 416 19.71 20.72 13.96
CA LEU A 416 18.28 20.66 13.60
C LEU A 416 17.58 19.42 14.17
N PHE A 417 18.32 18.39 14.46
CA PHE A 417 17.86 17.11 15.02
C PHE A 417 18.15 17.01 16.52
N ASN A 418 17.37 16.22 17.24
CA ASN A 418 17.56 15.90 18.65
C ASN A 418 17.37 14.41 18.89
N ARG A 419 18.28 13.80 19.63
CA ARG A 419 18.27 12.40 20.02
C ARG A 419 17.78 12.26 21.46
N PRO A 420 16.60 11.63 21.71
CA PRO A 420 16.13 11.40 23.07
C PRO A 420 17.04 10.41 23.82
N ALA A 421 16.96 10.41 25.16
CA ALA A 421 17.53 9.35 25.98
C ALA A 421 16.77 8.03 25.76
N ASP A 422 17.40 6.91 26.16
CA ASP A 422 16.77 5.59 26.19
C ASP A 422 15.41 5.67 26.86
N ARG A 423 14.38 5.06 26.23
CA ARG A 423 13.02 5.12 26.76
C ARG A 423 12.17 3.93 26.32
N ARG A 424 11.03 3.81 26.97
CA ARG A 424 9.99 2.84 26.59
C ARG A 424 8.68 3.57 26.37
N ASP A 425 7.98 3.20 25.31
CA ASP A 425 6.69 3.73 24.97
C ASP A 425 5.70 2.58 24.78
N GLU A 426 4.44 2.83 25.14
CA GLU A 426 3.39 1.81 25.11
C GLU A 426 2.10 2.41 24.61
N PHE A 427 1.44 1.69 23.68
CA PHE A 427 0.17 2.07 23.08
C PHE A 427 -0.82 0.91 23.20
N VAL A 428 -2.05 1.23 23.60
CA VAL A 428 -3.14 0.26 23.70
C VAL A 428 -4.29 0.74 22.84
N ASN A 429 -4.69 -0.08 21.87
CA ASN A 429 -5.72 0.24 20.90
C ASN A 429 -6.90 -0.72 21.04
N LEU A 430 -8.12 -0.19 21.05
CA LEU A 430 -9.37 -0.95 21.00
C LEU A 430 -10.04 -0.71 19.66
N LEU A 431 -10.25 -1.78 18.87
CA LEU A 431 -10.72 -1.75 17.50
C LEU A 431 -12.07 -2.51 17.39
N PRO A 432 -13.20 -1.86 17.64
CA PRO A 432 -14.52 -2.42 17.40
C PRO A 432 -14.89 -2.35 15.92
N LYS A 433 -15.64 -3.35 15.44
CA LYS A 433 -16.28 -3.34 14.12
C LYS A 433 -17.65 -3.98 14.20
N LEU A 434 -18.64 -3.40 13.53
CA LEU A 434 -19.98 -3.94 13.39
C LEU A 434 -20.50 -3.66 11.99
N GLY A 435 -21.04 -4.67 11.35
CA GLY A 435 -21.61 -4.55 10.02
C GLY A 435 -22.86 -5.41 9.84
N VAL A 436 -23.69 -4.97 8.91
CA VAL A 436 -24.90 -5.66 8.50
C VAL A 436 -25.04 -5.64 6.99
N SER A 437 -25.44 -6.78 6.41
CA SER A 437 -25.82 -6.88 4.99
C SER A 437 -27.26 -7.39 4.88
N TRP A 438 -28.01 -6.74 3.99
CA TRP A 438 -29.39 -7.11 3.66
C TRP A 438 -29.49 -7.48 2.18
N LEU A 439 -29.70 -8.74 1.90
CA LEU A 439 -30.00 -9.25 0.56
C LEU A 439 -31.44 -8.90 0.20
N ALA A 440 -31.65 -7.74 -0.43
CA ALA A 440 -32.96 -7.19 -0.76
C ALA A 440 -33.68 -7.97 -1.88
N ALA A 441 -32.87 -8.48 -2.84
CA ALA A 441 -33.33 -9.34 -3.91
C ALA A 441 -32.21 -10.34 -4.25
N PRO A 442 -32.49 -11.45 -5.00
CA PRO A 442 -31.44 -12.31 -5.51
C PRO A 442 -30.41 -11.51 -6.30
N GLY A 443 -29.16 -11.52 -5.82
CA GLY A 443 -28.07 -10.76 -6.44
C GLY A 443 -28.00 -9.26 -6.08
N GLU A 444 -28.80 -8.77 -5.13
CA GLU A 444 -28.80 -7.35 -4.73
C GLU A 444 -28.71 -7.19 -3.21
N THR A 445 -27.70 -6.46 -2.74
CA THR A 445 -27.41 -6.29 -1.31
C THR A 445 -27.20 -4.82 -0.96
N PHE A 446 -27.85 -4.38 0.12
CA PHE A 446 -27.48 -3.18 0.86
C PHE A 446 -26.66 -3.57 2.09
N TYR A 447 -25.64 -2.80 2.40
CA TYR A 447 -24.84 -3.04 3.59
C TYR A 447 -24.53 -1.74 4.33
N ALA A 448 -24.25 -1.86 5.60
CA ALA A 448 -23.75 -0.75 6.42
C ALA A 448 -22.72 -1.30 7.40
N ASN A 449 -21.67 -0.52 7.66
CA ASN A 449 -20.72 -0.82 8.70
C ASN A 449 -20.28 0.40 9.48
N ILE A 450 -19.84 0.15 10.71
CA ILE A 450 -19.12 1.07 11.55
C ILE A 450 -17.90 0.36 12.10
N GLY A 451 -16.75 1.04 12.14
CA GLY A 451 -15.52 0.45 12.65
C GLY A 451 -14.50 1.50 13.04
N ARG A 452 -13.55 1.08 13.87
CA ARG A 452 -12.39 1.90 14.26
C ARG A 452 -11.12 1.22 13.84
N GLY A 453 -10.25 1.96 13.12
CA GLY A 453 -8.84 1.65 12.92
C GLY A 453 -7.96 2.45 13.89
N ALA A 454 -6.75 1.95 14.13
CA ALA A 454 -5.73 2.70 14.86
C ALA A 454 -4.34 2.39 14.31
N ARG A 455 -3.40 3.33 14.48
CA ARG A 455 -1.97 3.09 14.35
C ARG A 455 -1.22 3.67 15.54
N ALA A 456 -0.30 2.91 16.10
CA ALA A 456 0.67 3.46 17.04
C ALA A 456 1.63 4.42 16.29
N PRO A 457 2.15 5.48 16.97
CA PRO A 457 3.20 6.30 16.39
C PRO A 457 4.39 5.43 15.95
N GLN A 458 5.04 5.83 14.86
CA GLN A 458 6.22 5.12 14.37
C GLN A 458 7.46 5.49 15.19
N THR A 459 8.49 4.64 15.19
CA THR A 459 9.74 4.90 15.91
C THR A 459 10.40 6.20 15.48
N GLN A 460 10.34 6.53 14.19
CA GLN A 460 10.85 7.80 13.67
C GLN A 460 10.06 9.01 14.19
N GLU A 461 8.72 8.92 14.32
CA GLU A 461 7.91 10.00 14.92
C GLU A 461 8.25 10.24 16.40
N LEU A 462 8.64 9.18 17.12
CA LEU A 462 8.98 9.22 18.54
C LEU A 462 10.43 9.59 18.83
N TYR A 463 11.36 9.24 17.93
CA TYR A 463 12.80 9.24 18.26
C TYR A 463 13.66 10.09 17.33
N GLU A 464 13.16 10.48 16.14
CA GLU A 464 13.83 11.45 15.26
C GLU A 464 13.24 12.85 15.49
N LEU A 465 13.65 13.45 16.60
CA LEU A 465 13.05 14.69 17.08
C LEU A 465 13.73 15.91 16.46
N GLN A 466 13.01 17.03 16.45
CA GLN A 466 13.56 18.32 16.08
C GLN A 466 14.34 18.95 17.23
N SER A 467 15.26 19.87 16.90
CA SER A 467 15.97 20.66 17.89
C SER A 467 15.04 21.17 19.00
N GLN A 468 15.48 21.03 20.25
CA GLN A 468 14.76 21.40 21.49
C GLN A 468 13.58 20.49 21.87
N GLN A 469 13.07 19.63 21.02
CA GLN A 469 12.11 18.61 21.43
C GLN A 469 12.88 17.44 22.06
N THR A 470 12.80 17.29 23.36
CA THR A 470 13.52 16.21 24.07
C THR A 470 12.70 14.93 24.22
N VAL A 471 11.39 15.04 24.07
CA VAL A 471 10.42 13.93 24.12
C VAL A 471 9.28 14.26 23.18
N ALA A 472 8.84 13.28 22.41
CA ALA A 472 7.53 13.29 21.73
C ALA A 472 6.56 12.46 22.58
N ASP A 473 5.54 13.11 23.13
CA ASP A 473 4.45 12.47 23.89
C ASP A 473 3.25 12.36 22.95
N LEU A 474 3.21 11.27 22.20
CA LEU A 474 2.24 11.06 21.13
C LEU A 474 1.19 10.02 21.53
N HIS A 475 -0.01 10.18 21.00
CA HIS A 475 -1.09 9.22 21.08
C HIS A 475 -1.19 8.43 19.78
N SER A 476 -1.78 7.22 19.85
CA SER A 476 -2.16 6.50 18.64
C SER A 476 -3.15 7.31 17.81
N GLU A 477 -2.93 7.41 16.49
CA GLU A 477 -3.96 7.90 15.58
C GLU A 477 -5.12 6.91 15.54
N THR A 478 -6.34 7.41 15.53
CA THR A 478 -7.56 6.61 15.40
C THR A 478 -8.44 7.13 14.28
N LEU A 479 -9.13 6.24 13.59
CA LEU A 479 -10.06 6.56 12.51
C LEU A 479 -11.38 5.83 12.72
N ASP A 480 -12.44 6.58 13.00
CA ASP A 480 -13.81 6.06 13.05
C ASP A 480 -14.45 6.15 11.67
N ASN A 481 -14.94 5.02 11.15
CA ASN A 481 -15.61 4.91 9.87
C ASN A 481 -17.08 4.61 10.02
N PHE A 482 -17.90 5.27 9.18
CA PHE A 482 -19.32 5.01 8.95
C PHE A 482 -19.52 4.83 7.46
N GLU A 483 -20.06 3.71 7.04
CA GLU A 483 -20.22 3.37 5.64
C GLU A 483 -21.60 2.78 5.36
N PHE A 484 -22.14 3.12 4.21
CA PHE A 484 -23.34 2.51 3.65
C PHE A 484 -23.11 2.24 2.16
N GLY A 485 -23.43 1.03 1.71
CA GLY A 485 -23.26 0.64 0.31
C GLY A 485 -24.42 -0.14 -0.25
N TRP A 486 -24.47 -0.14 -1.57
CA TRP A 486 -25.42 -0.86 -2.40
C TRP A 486 -24.67 -1.54 -3.55
N ARG A 487 -24.76 -2.84 -3.60
CA ARG A 487 -24.11 -3.63 -4.65
C ARG A 487 -25.05 -4.68 -5.20
N GLY A 488 -24.76 -5.10 -6.43
CA GLY A 488 -25.55 -6.14 -7.03
C GLY A 488 -25.03 -6.65 -8.35
N ARG A 489 -25.73 -7.68 -8.81
CA ARG A 489 -25.51 -8.36 -10.08
C ARG A 489 -26.79 -8.39 -10.89
N GLY A 490 -26.76 -7.80 -12.09
CA GLY A 490 -27.80 -7.93 -13.10
C GLY A 490 -27.51 -9.05 -14.10
N ALA A 491 -28.29 -9.12 -15.18
CA ALA A 491 -28.09 -10.10 -16.24
C ALA A 491 -26.84 -9.82 -17.10
N SER A 492 -26.46 -8.54 -17.21
CA SER A 492 -25.35 -8.08 -18.06
C SER A 492 -24.48 -7.01 -17.39
N PHE A 493 -24.73 -6.68 -16.14
CA PHE A 493 -23.94 -5.66 -15.41
C PHE A 493 -23.89 -5.97 -13.93
N ASP A 494 -22.72 -5.72 -13.35
CA ASP A 494 -22.47 -5.77 -11.92
C ASP A 494 -22.13 -4.34 -11.44
N TRP A 495 -22.58 -3.98 -10.24
CA TRP A 495 -22.32 -2.65 -9.69
C TRP A 495 -22.00 -2.70 -8.20
N ASP A 496 -21.25 -1.71 -7.76
CA ASP A 496 -21.05 -1.39 -6.36
C ASP A 496 -21.01 0.13 -6.18
N MET A 497 -21.76 0.62 -5.22
CA MET A 497 -21.78 2.04 -4.86
C MET A 497 -21.75 2.16 -3.34
N ASP A 498 -20.94 3.03 -2.83
CA ASP A 498 -20.88 3.29 -1.40
C ASP A 498 -20.66 4.77 -1.07
N VAL A 499 -21.09 5.14 0.12
CA VAL A 499 -20.83 6.44 0.74
C VAL A 499 -20.18 6.18 2.09
N TYR A 500 -19.15 6.99 2.40
CA TYR A 500 -18.45 6.88 3.66
C TYR A 500 -18.25 8.23 4.33
N TYR A 501 -18.12 8.17 5.65
CA TYR A 501 -17.76 9.30 6.49
C TYR A 501 -16.78 8.83 7.56
N MET A 502 -15.57 9.39 7.56
CA MET A 502 -14.54 9.00 8.48
C MET A 502 -14.03 10.20 9.28
N LEU A 503 -13.75 9.97 10.56
CA LEU A 503 -13.19 10.95 11.50
C LEU A 503 -11.87 10.42 12.02
N LYS A 504 -10.78 11.14 11.76
CA LYS A 504 -9.46 10.84 12.27
C LYS A 504 -9.13 11.76 13.42
N ASP A 505 -8.83 11.17 14.58
CA ASP A 505 -8.34 11.85 15.77
C ASP A 505 -6.87 11.54 16.03
N HIS A 506 -6.21 12.43 16.76
CA HIS A 506 -4.79 12.33 17.11
C HIS A 506 -3.87 12.31 15.88
N PHE A 507 -4.27 12.99 14.80
CA PHE A 507 -3.42 13.13 13.62
C PHE A 507 -2.08 13.76 14.02
N ILE A 508 -0.98 13.07 13.68
CA ILE A 508 0.38 13.48 14.02
C ILE A 508 0.88 14.47 12.97
N PHE A 509 1.35 15.63 13.44
CA PHE A 509 1.91 16.68 12.58
C PHE A 509 3.01 17.45 13.33
N ARG A 510 3.70 18.35 12.64
CA ARG A 510 4.68 19.26 13.25
C ARG A 510 4.06 20.62 13.54
N ASP A 511 4.11 21.06 14.80
CA ASP A 511 3.62 22.37 15.25
C ASP A 511 4.52 23.55 14.79
N ALA A 512 4.18 24.77 15.18
CA ALA A 512 4.95 25.98 14.84
C ALA A 512 6.44 25.93 15.29
N ASN A 513 6.76 25.13 16.29
CA ASN A 513 8.13 24.91 16.77
C ASN A 513 8.85 23.77 16.00
N GLY A 514 8.15 23.08 15.13
CA GLY A 514 8.62 21.89 14.44
C GLY A 514 8.52 20.61 15.28
N PHE A 515 7.82 20.64 16.41
CA PHE A 515 7.68 19.50 17.32
C PHE A 515 6.60 18.54 16.81
N ASN A 516 6.87 17.24 16.87
CA ASN A 516 5.88 16.22 16.63
C ASN A 516 4.83 16.24 17.73
N VAL A 517 3.57 16.46 17.36
CA VAL A 517 2.40 16.52 18.24
C VAL A 517 1.25 15.69 17.63
N SER A 518 0.32 15.22 18.48
CA SER A 518 -0.79 14.36 18.05
C SER A 518 -2.18 14.94 18.35
N ASP A 519 -2.35 16.26 18.22
CA ASP A 519 -3.61 16.99 18.50
C ASP A 519 -4.41 17.30 17.25
N GLY A 520 -3.93 16.86 16.08
CA GLY A 520 -4.60 17.08 14.81
C GLY A 520 -5.88 16.26 14.67
N ARG A 521 -6.75 16.72 13.77
CA ARG A 521 -8.00 16.05 13.38
C ARG A 521 -8.26 16.23 11.91
N THR A 522 -8.72 15.17 11.25
CA THR A 522 -9.17 15.29 9.86
C THR A 522 -10.50 14.60 9.66
N ARG A 523 -11.20 14.99 8.60
CA ARG A 523 -12.50 14.46 8.21
C ARG A 523 -12.43 14.06 6.76
N HIS A 524 -12.88 12.82 6.48
CA HIS A 524 -12.89 12.26 5.14
C HIS A 524 -14.31 11.80 4.81
N ARG A 525 -14.82 12.19 3.65
CA ARG A 525 -16.16 11.82 3.20
C ARG A 525 -16.15 11.64 1.70
N GLY A 526 -16.80 10.60 1.21
CA GLY A 526 -16.78 10.32 -0.22
C GLY A 526 -17.92 9.44 -0.68
N LEU A 527 -18.04 9.42 -2.00
CA LEU A 527 -18.85 8.50 -2.78
C LEU A 527 -17.90 7.71 -3.68
N GLU A 528 -18.07 6.40 -3.73
CA GLU A 528 -17.35 5.51 -4.62
C GLU A 528 -18.33 4.70 -5.44
N PHE A 529 -17.93 4.33 -6.65
CA PHE A 529 -18.72 3.45 -7.50
C PHE A 529 -17.83 2.60 -8.40
N SER A 530 -18.31 1.41 -8.74
CA SER A 530 -17.81 0.59 -9.84
C SER A 530 -18.96 -0.01 -10.63
N LEU A 531 -18.75 -0.18 -11.91
CA LEU A 531 -19.67 -0.81 -12.85
C LEU A 531 -18.87 -1.70 -13.80
N ASP A 532 -19.30 -2.95 -13.93
CA ASP A 532 -18.87 -3.87 -14.99
C ASP A 532 -20.10 -4.20 -15.84
N TRP A 533 -20.04 -3.81 -17.11
CA TRP A 533 -21.16 -3.98 -18.02
C TRP A 533 -20.74 -4.77 -19.27
N ALA A 534 -21.20 -6.03 -19.36
CA ALA A 534 -21.14 -6.82 -20.60
C ALA A 534 -22.20 -6.30 -21.57
N MET A 535 -21.81 -5.42 -22.49
CA MET A 535 -22.72 -4.80 -23.47
C MET A 535 -23.24 -5.82 -24.47
N ASP A 536 -22.37 -6.73 -24.92
CA ASP A 536 -22.70 -7.89 -25.72
C ASP A 536 -21.65 -9.02 -25.57
N ALA A 537 -21.63 -10.00 -26.46
CA ALA A 537 -20.71 -11.14 -26.42
C ALA A 537 -19.22 -10.76 -26.66
N HIS A 538 -18.94 -9.56 -27.12
CA HIS A 538 -17.62 -9.11 -27.55
C HIS A 538 -17.15 -7.84 -26.85
N TRP A 539 -18.06 -7.02 -26.30
CA TRP A 539 -17.76 -5.74 -25.73
C TRP A 539 -18.16 -5.68 -24.26
N SER A 540 -17.26 -5.20 -23.43
CA SER A 540 -17.57 -4.83 -22.06
C SER A 540 -17.01 -3.44 -21.71
N LEU A 541 -17.66 -2.78 -20.74
CA LEU A 541 -17.30 -1.48 -20.21
C LEU A 541 -17.09 -1.61 -18.71
N LEU A 542 -15.88 -1.30 -18.27
CA LEU A 542 -15.52 -1.24 -16.87
C LEU A 542 -15.42 0.23 -16.45
N MET A 543 -16.01 0.58 -15.32
CA MET A 543 -15.93 1.92 -14.76
C MET A 543 -15.64 1.84 -13.27
N ALA A 544 -14.73 2.66 -12.81
CA ALA A 544 -14.46 2.86 -11.39
C ALA A 544 -14.27 4.35 -11.12
N GLY A 545 -14.80 4.83 -9.99
CA GLY A 545 -14.62 6.24 -9.68
C GLY A 545 -14.91 6.59 -8.24
N SER A 546 -14.38 7.71 -7.81
CA SER A 546 -14.61 8.28 -6.50
C SER A 546 -14.70 9.81 -6.56
N TYR A 547 -15.53 10.35 -5.67
CA TYR A 547 -15.51 11.76 -5.32
C TYR A 547 -15.39 11.88 -3.81
N ALA A 548 -14.29 12.47 -3.34
CA ALA A 548 -13.96 12.56 -1.92
C ALA A 548 -13.55 13.97 -1.50
N VAL A 549 -13.88 14.33 -0.26
CA VAL A 549 -13.41 15.57 0.37
C VAL A 549 -12.71 15.20 1.68
N HIS A 550 -11.43 15.51 1.73
CA HIS A 550 -10.58 15.37 2.90
C HIS A 550 -10.30 16.75 3.47
N SER A 551 -10.71 17.04 4.70
CA SER A 551 -10.60 18.37 5.27
C SER A 551 -10.00 18.35 6.67
N TYR A 552 -9.28 19.42 7.01
CA TYR A 552 -8.83 19.65 8.37
C TYR A 552 -10.01 19.96 9.30
N ALA A 553 -10.05 19.29 10.45
CA ALA A 553 -11.05 19.52 11.49
C ALA A 553 -10.44 20.20 12.73
N PHE A 554 -9.33 20.92 12.55
CA PHE A 554 -8.64 21.72 13.56
C PHE A 554 -7.95 22.91 12.88
N ALA A 555 -7.40 23.81 13.69
CA ALA A 555 -6.56 24.92 13.21
C ALA A 555 -5.24 24.90 13.99
N ALA A 556 -4.13 25.16 13.31
CA ALA A 556 -2.80 25.19 13.91
C ALA A 556 -1.84 26.08 13.12
N ASP A 557 -0.91 26.69 13.84
CA ASP A 557 0.26 27.30 13.25
C ASP A 557 1.32 26.21 12.99
N LEU A 558 2.00 26.28 11.85
CA LEU A 558 3.01 25.35 11.39
C LEU A 558 4.38 26.01 11.27
N PRO A 559 5.48 25.24 11.07
CA PRO A 559 6.78 25.81 10.84
C PRO A 559 6.80 26.76 9.64
N GLN A 560 7.70 27.74 9.67
CA GLN A 560 7.91 28.74 8.60
C GLN A 560 6.70 29.65 8.31
N GLY A 561 5.73 29.72 9.24
CA GLY A 561 4.57 30.58 9.12
C GLY A 561 3.43 30.03 8.25
N ALA A 562 3.50 28.76 7.89
CA ALA A 562 2.35 28.06 7.31
C ALA A 562 1.25 27.87 8.37
N VAL A 563 0.01 27.72 7.93
CA VAL A 563 -1.16 27.58 8.84
C VAL A 563 -2.10 26.51 8.32
N ILE A 564 -2.70 25.79 9.24
CA ILE A 564 -3.87 24.95 8.98
C ILE A 564 -5.11 25.74 9.41
N ILE A 565 -6.09 25.86 8.52
CA ILE A 565 -7.38 26.50 8.79
C ILE A 565 -8.46 25.41 8.86
N TYR A 566 -9.32 25.50 9.87
CA TYR A 566 -10.44 24.58 10.00
C TYR A 566 -11.34 24.60 8.77
N GLY A 567 -11.55 23.44 8.16
CA GLY A 567 -12.41 23.25 7.00
C GLY A 567 -11.69 23.28 5.65
N ASP A 568 -10.44 23.72 5.61
CA ASP A 568 -9.63 23.66 4.39
C ASP A 568 -9.35 22.19 3.97
N ASP A 569 -9.14 21.98 2.69
CA ASP A 569 -8.79 20.67 2.16
C ASP A 569 -7.42 20.26 2.68
N VAL A 570 -7.26 18.98 3.02
CA VAL A 570 -5.95 18.41 3.30
C VAL A 570 -5.17 18.38 1.99
N LYS A 571 -3.90 18.79 2.04
CA LYS A 571 -3.02 18.78 0.86
C LYS A 571 -2.90 17.37 0.24
N TYR A 572 -2.57 17.30 -1.05
CA TYR A 572 -2.38 16.06 -1.81
C TYR A 572 -3.62 15.17 -1.88
N ALA A 573 -4.80 15.77 -1.85
CA ALA A 573 -6.08 15.07 -1.86
C ALA A 573 -6.91 15.48 -3.08
N PRO A 574 -6.78 14.80 -4.24
CA PRO A 574 -7.67 15.05 -5.37
C PRO A 574 -9.11 14.70 -5.00
N ARG A 575 -10.06 15.57 -5.38
CA ARG A 575 -11.48 15.34 -5.07
C ARG A 575 -12.14 14.32 -6.00
N SER A 576 -11.66 14.17 -7.22
CA SER A 576 -12.19 13.21 -8.19
C SER A 576 -11.07 12.33 -8.71
N GLN A 577 -11.36 11.03 -8.81
CA GLN A 577 -10.47 10.02 -9.39
C GLN A 577 -11.33 8.95 -10.05
N GLY A 578 -10.82 8.33 -11.11
CA GLY A 578 -11.52 7.21 -11.70
C GLY A 578 -10.92 6.73 -13.01
N SER A 579 -11.49 5.65 -13.50
CA SER A 579 -11.13 5.03 -14.76
C SER A 579 -12.36 4.60 -15.55
N VAL A 580 -12.19 4.54 -16.86
CA VAL A 580 -13.15 3.93 -17.79
C VAL A 580 -12.35 3.07 -18.75
N ALA A 581 -12.62 1.77 -18.79
CA ALA A 581 -11.97 0.83 -19.69
C ALA A 581 -13.00 0.21 -20.64
N LEU A 582 -12.74 0.31 -21.95
CA LEU A 582 -13.52 -0.34 -22.99
C LEU A 582 -12.76 -1.59 -23.44
N CYS A 583 -13.32 -2.76 -23.18
CA CYS A 583 -12.75 -4.05 -23.51
C CYS A 583 -13.42 -4.62 -24.77
N TRP A 584 -12.62 -5.16 -25.69
CA TRP A 584 -13.08 -5.83 -26.89
C TRP A 584 -12.45 -7.22 -27.04
N GLN A 585 -13.31 -8.22 -27.13
CA GLN A 585 -12.94 -9.64 -27.32
C GLN A 585 -13.58 -10.14 -28.65
N PRO A 586 -12.94 -9.88 -29.80
CA PRO A 586 -13.52 -10.26 -31.11
C PRO A 586 -13.64 -11.77 -31.30
N ASP A 587 -12.80 -12.52 -30.60
CA ASP A 587 -12.76 -13.98 -30.62
C ASP A 587 -12.25 -14.49 -29.25
N GLY A 588 -12.21 -15.81 -29.05
CA GLY A 588 -11.75 -16.42 -27.81
C GLY A 588 -10.23 -16.34 -27.56
N ALA A 589 -9.47 -15.80 -28.52
CA ALA A 589 -8.01 -15.73 -28.45
C ALA A 589 -7.45 -14.30 -28.33
N THR A 590 -8.30 -13.28 -28.49
CA THR A 590 -7.88 -11.87 -28.53
C THR A 590 -8.62 -11.08 -27.45
N ARG A 591 -7.89 -10.34 -26.65
CA ARG A 591 -8.42 -9.36 -25.68
C ARG A 591 -7.71 -8.02 -25.89
N LEU A 592 -8.49 -6.96 -26.08
CA LEU A 592 -8.02 -5.59 -26.25
C LEU A 592 -8.75 -4.71 -25.26
N GLU A 593 -8.03 -3.78 -24.65
CA GLU A 593 -8.59 -2.83 -23.66
C GLU A 593 -8.02 -1.43 -23.90
N LEU A 594 -8.89 -0.44 -23.95
CA LEU A 594 -8.55 0.96 -23.96
C LEU A 594 -9.03 1.58 -22.65
N GLN A 595 -8.09 2.02 -21.82
CA GLN A 595 -8.36 2.58 -20.49
C GLN A 595 -8.10 4.09 -20.50
N TYR A 596 -9.04 4.85 -19.96
CA TYR A 596 -8.90 6.26 -19.61
C TYR A 596 -8.79 6.38 -18.10
N LEU A 597 -7.83 7.16 -17.62
CA LEU A 597 -7.55 7.42 -16.22
C LEU A 597 -7.68 8.91 -15.94
N HIS A 598 -8.43 9.27 -14.89
CA HIS A 598 -8.65 10.65 -14.44
C HIS A 598 -8.18 10.84 -13.01
N GLN A 599 -7.42 11.90 -12.78
CA GLN A 599 -7.10 12.41 -11.45
C GLN A 599 -7.35 13.92 -11.41
N GLY A 600 -8.25 14.36 -10.56
CA GLY A 600 -8.54 15.79 -10.36
C GLY A 600 -7.39 16.55 -9.69
N GLY A 601 -7.42 17.85 -9.81
CA GLY A 601 -6.42 18.70 -9.17
C GLY A 601 -6.53 18.75 -7.65
N TYR A 602 -5.39 19.03 -6.97
CA TYR A 602 -5.29 19.08 -5.52
C TYR A 602 -4.38 20.20 -5.02
N TRP A 603 -4.49 20.53 -3.74
CA TRP A 603 -3.67 21.52 -3.08
C TRP A 603 -2.28 20.95 -2.71
N LEU A 604 -1.24 21.78 -2.85
CA LEU A 604 0.16 21.41 -2.64
C LEU A 604 0.68 21.78 -1.25
N ASP A 605 -0.06 22.60 -0.52
CA ASP A 605 0.30 23.12 0.80
C ASP A 605 -0.90 23.12 1.74
N GLU A 606 -0.62 23.17 3.03
CA GLU A 606 -1.63 23.15 4.09
C GLU A 606 -2.53 24.38 4.09
N SER A 607 -2.04 25.51 3.55
CA SER A 607 -2.76 26.79 3.50
C SER A 607 -3.64 26.94 2.26
N ASN A 608 -3.74 25.91 1.42
CA ASN A 608 -4.52 25.89 0.18
C ASN A 608 -4.23 27.07 -0.78
N GLN A 609 -2.97 27.47 -0.93
CA GLN A 609 -2.56 28.59 -1.78
C GLN A 609 -1.98 28.14 -3.12
N HIS A 610 -1.39 26.94 -3.19
CA HIS A 610 -0.74 26.42 -4.38
C HIS A 610 -1.45 25.15 -4.82
N ARG A 611 -1.62 24.96 -6.14
CA ARG A 611 -2.43 23.86 -6.65
C ARG A 611 -1.77 23.18 -7.85
N TYR A 612 -1.88 21.85 -7.91
CA TYR A 612 -1.68 21.06 -9.12
C TYR A 612 -3.01 20.87 -9.86
N GLY A 613 -2.97 20.92 -11.19
CA GLY A 613 -4.18 20.88 -12.03
C GLY A 613 -4.84 19.52 -12.14
N GLY A 614 -4.13 18.43 -11.84
CA GLY A 614 -4.55 17.05 -12.11
C GLY A 614 -4.08 16.56 -13.48
N GLN A 615 -4.52 15.36 -13.86
CA GLN A 615 -4.11 14.70 -15.10
C GLN A 615 -5.17 13.76 -15.65
N ASP A 616 -5.11 13.58 -16.98
CA ASP A 616 -5.92 12.64 -17.74
C ASP A 616 -4.97 11.82 -18.61
N LEU A 617 -4.98 10.49 -18.43
CA LEU A 617 -4.10 9.57 -19.15
C LEU A 617 -4.93 8.57 -19.93
N MET A 618 -4.32 7.96 -20.93
CA MET A 618 -4.95 6.91 -21.73
C MET A 618 -3.94 5.79 -21.98
N ASP A 619 -4.33 4.57 -21.64
CA ASP A 619 -3.52 3.38 -21.80
C ASP A 619 -4.22 2.38 -22.73
N PHE A 620 -3.43 1.56 -23.39
CA PHE A 620 -3.93 0.47 -24.22
C PHE A 620 -3.23 -0.83 -23.88
N TYR A 621 -4.01 -1.88 -23.69
CA TYR A 621 -3.57 -3.25 -23.42
C TYR A 621 -4.11 -4.20 -24.46
N GLY A 622 -3.28 -5.07 -24.98
CA GLY A 622 -3.68 -6.07 -25.96
C GLY A 622 -2.98 -7.41 -25.71
N GLN A 623 -3.74 -8.49 -25.75
CA GLN A 623 -3.23 -9.86 -25.69
C GLN A 623 -3.83 -10.71 -26.79
N ARG A 624 -3.02 -11.62 -27.35
CA ARG A 624 -3.46 -12.59 -28.35
C ARG A 624 -2.79 -13.94 -28.12
N GLU A 625 -3.60 -14.97 -27.95
CA GLU A 625 -3.16 -16.37 -28.00
C GLU A 625 -2.84 -16.76 -29.44
N LEU A 626 -1.62 -17.24 -29.67
CA LEU A 626 -1.11 -17.64 -30.99
C LEU A 626 -1.26 -19.15 -31.26
N GLY A 627 -1.75 -19.91 -30.25
CA GLY A 627 -1.79 -21.38 -30.23
C GLY A 627 -0.54 -22.00 -29.61
N ASP A 628 -0.59 -23.30 -29.37
CA ASP A 628 0.47 -24.08 -28.71
C ASP A 628 0.97 -23.45 -27.38
N GLY A 629 0.07 -22.74 -26.65
CA GLY A 629 0.37 -22.08 -25.38
C GLY A 629 1.20 -20.80 -25.50
N TYR A 630 1.37 -20.23 -26.69
CA TYR A 630 2.00 -18.92 -26.87
C TYR A 630 1.00 -17.79 -26.77
N THR A 631 1.32 -16.75 -25.99
CA THR A 631 0.56 -15.49 -25.90
C THR A 631 1.47 -14.31 -26.21
N LEU A 632 1.02 -13.43 -27.12
CA LEU A 632 1.67 -12.17 -27.45
C LEU A 632 0.94 -11.04 -26.70
N SER A 633 1.67 -10.15 -26.05
CA SER A 633 1.12 -8.94 -25.40
C SER A 633 1.73 -7.66 -25.98
N LEU A 634 0.92 -6.60 -26.02
CA LEU A 634 1.30 -5.24 -26.37
C LEU A 634 0.70 -4.29 -25.34
N ARG A 635 1.51 -3.44 -24.73
CA ARG A 635 1.06 -2.38 -23.84
C ARG A 635 1.56 -1.03 -24.34
N LEU A 636 0.67 -0.04 -24.34
CA LEU A 636 0.97 1.36 -24.62
C LEU A 636 0.50 2.17 -23.41
N VAL A 637 1.42 2.62 -22.59
CA VAL A 637 1.14 3.42 -21.41
C VAL A 637 1.30 4.90 -21.77
N ASN A 638 0.42 5.75 -21.25
CA ASN A 638 0.36 7.17 -21.61
C ASN A 638 0.31 7.37 -23.15
N LEU A 639 -0.66 6.70 -23.81
CA LEU A 639 -0.81 6.67 -25.26
C LEU A 639 -0.78 8.05 -25.92
N MET A 640 -1.31 9.07 -25.23
CA MET A 640 -1.39 10.44 -25.74
C MET A 640 -0.12 11.28 -25.50
N ASP A 641 0.89 10.70 -24.83
CA ASP A 641 2.15 11.38 -24.47
C ASP A 641 1.90 12.68 -23.66
N THR A 642 0.97 12.58 -22.73
CA THR A 642 0.60 13.68 -21.84
C THR A 642 1.74 13.98 -20.87
N ALA A 643 2.18 15.24 -20.79
CA ALA A 643 3.09 15.68 -19.75
C ALA A 643 2.32 15.90 -18.44
N TYR A 644 2.66 15.16 -17.39
CA TYR A 644 1.99 15.18 -16.10
C TYR A 644 3.01 15.04 -14.96
N ALA A 645 2.55 15.18 -13.72
CA ALA A 645 3.35 14.93 -12.54
C ALA A 645 2.73 13.78 -11.73
N GLU A 646 3.53 12.77 -11.43
CA GLU A 646 3.17 11.69 -10.51
C GLU A 646 2.93 12.23 -9.11
N HIS A 647 3.82 13.12 -8.65
CA HIS A 647 3.68 13.84 -7.41
C HIS A 647 4.04 15.30 -7.59
N ALA A 648 3.27 16.17 -6.94
CA ALA A 648 3.54 17.61 -6.89
C ALA A 648 3.40 18.10 -5.46
N ASP A 649 4.33 18.97 -5.04
CA ASP A 649 4.25 19.66 -3.77
C ASP A 649 4.72 21.12 -3.86
N TYR A 650 4.46 21.89 -2.79
CA TYR A 650 5.02 23.22 -2.62
C TYR A 650 5.74 23.29 -1.27
N ASN A 651 7.06 23.35 -1.31
CA ASN A 651 7.88 23.34 -0.12
C ASN A 651 9.08 24.30 -0.26
N LEU A 652 9.52 24.90 0.84
CA LEU A 652 10.61 25.88 0.88
C LEU A 652 10.42 27.03 -0.13
N GLY A 653 9.17 27.45 -0.35
CA GLY A 653 8.83 28.55 -1.27
C GLY A 653 8.92 28.21 -2.76
N ARG A 654 8.90 26.93 -3.14
CA ARG A 654 9.05 26.46 -4.52
C ARG A 654 8.03 25.37 -4.86
N TYR A 655 7.52 25.40 -6.09
CA TYR A 655 6.86 24.27 -6.71
C TYR A 655 7.88 23.17 -7.00
N ARG A 656 7.54 21.94 -6.68
CA ARG A 656 8.34 20.75 -6.90
C ARG A 656 7.48 19.66 -7.53
N TYR A 657 8.06 18.91 -8.48
CA TYR A 657 7.35 17.85 -9.17
C TYR A 657 8.25 16.63 -9.36
N PHE A 658 7.67 15.44 -9.21
CA PHE A 658 8.15 14.22 -9.86
C PHE A 658 7.41 14.11 -11.20
N PRO A 659 8.08 14.36 -12.34
CA PRO A 659 7.46 14.19 -13.65
C PRO A 659 7.06 12.73 -13.87
N GLY A 660 5.89 12.54 -14.47
CA GLY A 660 5.48 11.24 -14.95
C GLY A 660 6.15 10.88 -16.28
N ASP A 661 6.24 9.60 -16.56
CA ASP A 661 6.87 9.07 -17.74
C ASP A 661 6.07 9.47 -19.01
N GLY A 662 6.78 9.70 -20.10
CA GLY A 662 6.18 9.92 -21.42
C GLY A 662 5.46 8.65 -21.89
N ARG A 663 5.11 8.65 -23.21
CA ARG A 663 4.52 7.44 -23.79
C ARG A 663 5.51 6.29 -23.80
N GLU A 664 5.07 5.15 -23.29
CA GLU A 664 5.84 3.92 -23.24
C GLU A 664 5.19 2.80 -24.05
N VAL A 665 6.01 1.91 -24.59
CA VAL A 665 5.62 0.75 -25.38
C VAL A 665 6.31 -0.48 -24.84
N PHE A 666 5.54 -1.55 -24.60
CA PHE A 666 6.06 -2.84 -24.13
C PHE A 666 5.52 -3.96 -25.02
N LEU A 667 6.38 -4.91 -25.35
CA LEU A 667 6.07 -6.13 -26.09
C LEU A 667 6.46 -7.35 -25.26
N GLY A 668 5.51 -8.24 -25.04
CA GLY A 668 5.71 -9.47 -24.29
C GLY A 668 5.40 -10.71 -25.10
N LEU A 669 6.13 -11.78 -24.84
CA LEU A 669 5.86 -13.12 -25.33
C LEU A 669 5.87 -14.09 -24.15
N GLU A 670 4.74 -14.76 -23.94
CA GLU A 670 4.58 -15.77 -22.89
C GLU A 670 4.40 -17.15 -23.52
N LYS A 671 4.92 -18.17 -22.86
CA LYS A 671 4.76 -19.57 -23.20
C LYS A 671 4.28 -20.32 -21.96
N ASP A 672 3.15 -20.99 -22.12
CA ASP A 672 2.54 -21.95 -21.19
C ASP A 672 2.76 -23.39 -21.69
N TRP A 673 3.07 -24.36 -20.79
CA TRP A 673 3.25 -25.78 -21.11
C TRP A 673 2.25 -26.68 -20.40
#